data_07fc5d6e630c6c553c6305e932cdb928
#
_entry.id   07fc5d6e630c6c553c6305e932cdb928
#
_cell.length_a   1.000
_cell.length_b   1.000
_cell.length_c   1.000
_cell.angle_alpha   90.00
_cell.angle_beta   90.00
_cell.angle_gamma   90.00
#
_symmetry.space_group_name_H-M   'P 1'
#
loop_
_entity.id
_entity.type
_entity.pdbx_description
1 polymer ?
#
loop_
_entity_poly.entity_id
_entity_poly.type
_entity_poly.pdbx_seq_one_letter_code
_entity_poly.pdbx_strand_id
1 'polypeptide(L)'
;KTGYEYTYYINESSPPSNPPRTQGENAGLPPASRGEAPSGEGGQILWKRKDYPDSIYRTVEAKLRAIVKEAAHFHVIGRPQLIGTTSVEPSDRLSGRLHAEPVRRLLQTLLIRYHWMEANDREEDGRAIAELQPLYMPIEKLTPTMLRDFAKPLGISINPADPDNLTALLDILDLEEKNLERLKNLIKGGVPHNVLNARKHTEESQIIAGAGAFGAVTIATNMAGRGVDIKLGGDIAEEVLSSVNRVLKKIGAEDHYNLTLEEQRQFLLKTDRAEYGIYDTEIDYFLKYFEEMEHVKAVGGLHVIGSERHDARRIDNQLRGRAGRQGDPGSSRFFLSLEDDLMRLFGGEQVGNLMERLKVDDSLPLENKIVANIIEQSQHRVEGANFDVREHLLDYDNVLNQQRERIYSQRDRVFTKDDLSDDLQSMLRVEVENRVHTALADEDEGPWRLLAWAEGVQPSFTDRDDELFPSFGMKLLLEELRDSEEPQAALLELLRDTINAEQEHIYKAIASLVYRTGDSLETQLSERLDLLDTFIQNQGDVEEVQRPQEILNELNSLIHLPLKLTNNQLRTLADDAYELEDDLREMIEIQLTKINLTRMIGAIEYRLEQPLSLNNNELAEMEWSEVEKEVLDAADQALETRLEALAGENGQLARDLESALKREPVKIWNDTANARLLLGLAQGVRSGFDARTHQQVKQVFARFQYIYLEAQSLVNREAEELIEEVMDHFNAAQDALQSAWGEAKWREGRAHATLADTSTPLSTYFGPATDILGDDLAEPSPANLPDESRETLINELGRLRMTEIQRQLLLSAITEQWVEYLTKVEALRVSIGLEAYAQRDPLVQYRRQASEMFQVLMSDIRSQVVSRVFAYQPRRWNASPLGAVEAANTASDTVQKSKPTKTKKKRKRHKKK
;
A
#
# COMPACT_ATOMS: atom_id res chain seq x y z
N LYS A 1 11.86 20.38 -49.16
CA LYS A 1 10.52 19.81 -48.83
C LYS A 1 10.54 18.29 -49.07
N THR A 2 11.22 17.56 -48.18
CA THR A 2 11.32 16.09 -48.27
C THR A 2 10.59 15.46 -47.10
N GLY A 3 9.28 15.27 -47.25
CA GLY A 3 8.49 14.47 -46.29
C GLY A 3 8.42 13.03 -46.73
N TYR A 4 8.33 12.11 -45.78
CA TYR A 4 8.03 10.72 -46.03
C TYR A 4 6.53 10.56 -46.11
N GLU A 5 6.07 9.96 -47.24
CA GLU A 5 4.67 9.67 -47.47
C GLU A 5 4.43 8.18 -47.28
N TYR A 6 3.54 7.80 -46.36
CA TYR A 6 3.13 6.43 -46.11
C TYR A 6 1.75 6.19 -46.71
N THR A 7 1.64 5.23 -47.63
CA THR A 7 0.39 4.85 -48.28
C THR A 7 0.18 3.36 -48.13
N TYR A 8 -0.96 2.93 -47.59
CA TYR A 8 -1.34 1.52 -47.50
C TYR A 8 -2.42 1.20 -48.50
N TYR A 9 -2.22 0.08 -49.24
CA TYR A 9 -3.17 -0.43 -50.23
C TYR A 9 -3.71 -1.76 -49.74
N ILE A 10 -5.00 -2.01 -49.90
CA ILE A 10 -5.60 -3.35 -49.84
C ILE A 10 -5.69 -3.90 -51.29
N ASN A 11 -5.13 -5.10 -51.49
CA ASN A 11 -5.43 -5.88 -52.69
C ASN A 11 -6.75 -6.64 -52.45
N GLU A 12 -7.76 -6.36 -53.23
CA GLU A 12 -9.09 -6.98 -53.11
C GLU A 12 -9.10 -8.50 -53.40
N SER A 13 -7.98 -9.11 -53.79
CA SER A 13 -7.91 -10.51 -54.24
C SER A 13 -7.44 -11.55 -53.20
N SER A 14 -7.25 -11.19 -51.94
CA SER A 14 -6.81 -12.16 -50.92
C SER A 14 -7.66 -12.04 -49.64
N PRO A 15 -8.36 -13.12 -49.20
CA PRO A 15 -8.95 -13.13 -47.86
C PRO A 15 -7.85 -13.07 -46.80
N PRO A 16 -8.08 -12.46 -45.64
CA PRO A 16 -7.08 -12.37 -44.60
C PRO A 16 -6.71 -13.75 -44.09
N SER A 17 -5.55 -14.26 -44.50
CA SER A 17 -4.94 -15.43 -43.86
C SER A 17 -4.39 -15.00 -42.50
N ASN A 18 -4.86 -15.64 -41.44
CA ASN A 18 -4.24 -15.53 -40.14
C ASN A 18 -2.74 -15.85 -40.23
N PRO A 19 -1.85 -14.99 -39.74
CA PRO A 19 -0.44 -15.34 -39.73
C PRO A 19 -0.21 -16.55 -38.79
N PRO A 20 0.60 -17.54 -39.20
CA PRO A 20 0.93 -18.65 -38.33
C PRO A 20 1.70 -18.14 -37.10
N ARG A 21 1.29 -18.58 -35.90
CA ARG A 21 2.06 -18.39 -34.67
C ARG A 21 3.35 -19.19 -34.74
N THR A 22 4.45 -18.56 -35.11
CA THR A 22 5.80 -19.13 -34.92
C THR A 22 6.40 -18.56 -33.64
N GLN A 23 6.76 -19.48 -32.76
CA GLN A 23 7.59 -19.20 -31.59
C GLN A 23 8.98 -18.73 -32.03
N GLY A 24 9.44 -17.63 -31.44
CA GLY A 24 10.83 -17.27 -31.25
C GLY A 24 11.64 -17.00 -32.51
N GLU A 25 11.62 -15.73 -32.93
CA GLU A 25 12.79 -15.06 -33.47
C GLU A 25 12.48 -13.56 -33.57
N ASN A 26 13.46 -12.75 -33.18
CA ASN A 26 13.43 -11.31 -33.28
C ASN A 26 13.10 -10.86 -34.70
N ALA A 27 11.81 -10.67 -35.02
CA ALA A 27 11.41 -10.03 -36.26
C ALA A 27 11.71 -8.53 -36.11
N GLY A 28 12.89 -8.13 -36.51
CA GLY A 28 13.20 -6.74 -36.78
C GLY A 28 12.15 -6.21 -37.76
N LEU A 29 11.65 -5.00 -37.50
CA LEU A 29 10.83 -4.27 -38.46
C LEU A 29 11.50 -4.31 -39.84
N PRO A 30 10.78 -4.59 -40.93
CA PRO A 30 11.38 -4.60 -42.24
C PRO A 30 12.01 -3.23 -42.50
N PRO A 31 13.23 -3.20 -43.10
CA PRO A 31 13.86 -1.95 -43.49
C PRO A 31 12.91 -1.19 -44.40
N ALA A 32 12.79 0.12 -44.17
CA ALA A 32 12.02 0.99 -45.06
C ALA A 32 12.58 0.87 -46.48
N SER A 33 11.95 0.02 -47.28
CA SER A 33 12.30 -0.11 -48.68
C SER A 33 11.96 1.24 -49.35
N ARG A 34 12.96 1.87 -49.91
CA ARG A 34 12.78 2.88 -50.98
C ARG A 34 12.12 2.12 -52.16
N GLY A 35 10.81 2.00 -52.13
CA GLY A 35 10.03 1.42 -53.20
C GLY A 35 9.19 2.53 -53.82
N GLU A 36 9.43 2.75 -55.10
CA GLU A 36 8.45 3.40 -55.95
C GLU A 36 7.12 2.71 -55.76
N ALA A 37 6.03 3.50 -55.62
CA ALA A 37 4.68 2.94 -55.54
C ALA A 37 4.44 1.97 -56.67
N PRO A 38 3.99 0.72 -56.43
CA PRO A 38 3.67 -0.18 -57.49
C PRO A 38 2.55 0.46 -58.33
N SER A 39 2.83 0.71 -59.60
CA SER A 39 1.84 1.07 -60.63
C SER A 39 1.03 -0.17 -60.97
N GLY A 40 0.11 -0.55 -60.08
CA GLY A 40 -0.80 -1.68 -60.23
C GLY A 40 -2.22 -1.23 -59.98
N GLU A 41 -3.04 -1.39 -60.96
CA GLU A 41 -4.48 -1.11 -60.93
C GLU A 41 -5.13 -1.90 -59.77
N GLY A 42 -5.87 -1.19 -58.87
CA GLY A 42 -6.90 -1.83 -58.06
C GLY A 42 -6.71 -1.86 -56.51
N GLY A 43 -5.74 -1.14 -55.91
CA GLY A 43 -5.64 -1.07 -54.47
C GLY A 43 -6.41 0.13 -53.90
N GLN A 44 -7.30 -0.11 -52.93
CA GLN A 44 -7.98 0.96 -52.20
C GLN A 44 -7.00 1.58 -51.20
N ILE A 45 -6.80 2.91 -51.24
CA ILE A 45 -5.98 3.63 -50.26
C ILE A 45 -6.74 3.67 -48.93
N LEU A 46 -6.20 3.03 -47.90
CA LEU A 46 -6.82 3.00 -46.58
C LEU A 46 -6.61 4.31 -45.81
N TRP A 47 -5.41 4.89 -45.91
CA TRP A 47 -5.09 6.16 -45.28
C TRP A 47 -3.84 6.76 -45.94
N LYS A 48 -3.72 8.09 -45.81
CA LYS A 48 -2.59 8.86 -46.32
C LYS A 48 -2.12 9.84 -45.26
N ARG A 49 -0.89 9.69 -44.76
CA ARG A 49 -0.25 10.63 -43.83
C ARG A 49 1.12 11.03 -44.35
N LYS A 50 1.44 12.32 -44.22
CA LYS A 50 2.74 12.87 -44.57
C LYS A 50 3.49 13.27 -43.34
N ASP A 51 4.56 12.53 -42.99
CA ASP A 51 5.42 12.87 -41.85
C ASP A 51 6.60 13.71 -42.37
N TYR A 52 6.67 14.97 -41.95
CA TYR A 52 7.78 15.86 -42.26
C TYR A 52 8.99 15.53 -41.40
N PRO A 53 10.25 15.81 -41.89
CA PRO A 53 11.45 15.74 -41.07
C PRO A 53 11.36 16.64 -39.85
N ASP A 54 12.04 16.23 -38.78
CA ASP A 54 12.11 17.04 -37.57
C ASP A 54 12.83 18.35 -37.84
N SER A 55 12.26 19.47 -37.36
CA SER A 55 12.90 20.78 -37.40
C SER A 55 13.65 21.04 -36.09
N ILE A 56 14.97 21.05 -36.14
CA ILE A 56 15.81 21.12 -34.95
C ILE A 56 16.38 22.55 -34.82
N TYR A 57 16.28 23.13 -33.65
CA TYR A 57 16.78 24.49 -33.35
C TYR A 57 17.84 24.44 -32.25
N ARG A 58 18.67 25.48 -32.22
CA ARG A 58 19.68 25.62 -31.19
C ARG A 58 19.03 25.90 -29.83
N THR A 59 18.10 26.83 -29.79
CA THR A 59 17.45 27.29 -28.56
C THR A 59 15.97 26.97 -28.48
N VAL A 60 15.42 26.87 -27.26
CA VAL A 60 13.97 26.69 -27.03
C VAL A 60 13.18 27.89 -27.58
N GLU A 61 13.73 29.13 -27.51
CA GLU A 61 13.06 30.32 -28.01
C GLU A 61 12.86 30.24 -29.53
N ALA A 62 13.89 29.86 -30.28
CA ALA A 62 13.80 29.69 -31.74
C ALA A 62 12.78 28.63 -32.13
N LYS A 63 12.78 27.48 -31.40
CA LYS A 63 11.80 26.41 -31.57
C LYS A 63 10.36 26.92 -31.38
N LEU A 64 10.10 27.62 -30.26
CA LEU A 64 8.76 28.15 -29.96
C LEU A 64 8.28 29.16 -31.03
N ARG A 65 9.15 30.00 -31.52
CA ARG A 65 8.85 30.95 -32.63
C ARG A 65 8.47 30.21 -33.91
N ALA A 66 9.20 29.14 -34.24
CA ALA A 66 8.92 28.32 -35.40
C ALA A 66 7.56 27.63 -35.28
N ILE A 67 7.23 27.08 -34.10
CA ILE A 67 5.93 26.45 -33.82
C ILE A 67 4.81 27.48 -33.99
N VAL A 68 4.95 28.68 -33.43
CA VAL A 68 3.94 29.77 -33.57
C VAL A 68 3.80 30.21 -35.00
N LYS A 69 4.91 30.34 -35.77
CA LYS A 69 4.87 30.66 -37.20
C LYS A 69 4.10 29.59 -37.98
N GLU A 70 4.38 28.30 -37.78
CA GLU A 70 3.67 27.18 -38.45
C GLU A 70 2.19 27.13 -38.00
N ALA A 71 1.92 27.34 -36.69
CA ALA A 71 0.55 27.41 -36.20
C ALA A 71 -0.25 28.56 -36.81
N ALA A 72 0.37 29.73 -36.97
CA ALA A 72 -0.26 30.90 -37.65
C ALA A 72 -0.55 30.59 -39.12
N HIS A 73 0.40 30.01 -39.88
CA HIS A 73 0.23 29.62 -41.25
C HIS A 73 -0.97 28.71 -41.44
N PHE A 74 -0.99 27.54 -40.72
CA PHE A 74 -2.05 26.56 -40.84
C PHE A 74 -3.40 27.04 -40.33
N HIS A 75 -3.43 27.84 -39.26
CA HIS A 75 -4.66 28.48 -38.80
C HIS A 75 -5.28 29.37 -39.87
N VAL A 76 -4.45 30.21 -40.54
CA VAL A 76 -4.92 31.14 -41.55
C VAL A 76 -5.48 30.41 -42.77
N ILE A 77 -4.88 29.31 -43.24
CA ILE A 77 -5.43 28.53 -44.35
C ILE A 77 -6.62 27.65 -43.95
N GLY A 78 -6.98 27.60 -42.65
CA GLY A 78 -8.12 26.84 -42.15
C GLY A 78 -7.82 25.38 -41.80
N ARG A 79 -6.55 24.97 -41.70
CA ARG A 79 -6.14 23.61 -41.36
C ARG A 79 -6.16 23.38 -39.88
N PRO A 80 -6.86 22.34 -39.35
CA PRO A 80 -6.84 22.01 -37.92
C PRO A 80 -5.48 21.49 -37.48
N GLN A 81 -5.10 21.80 -36.23
CA GLN A 81 -3.80 21.46 -35.67
C GLN A 81 -3.93 20.89 -34.27
N LEU A 82 -3.14 19.85 -34.01
CA LEU A 82 -2.93 19.31 -32.68
C LEU A 82 -1.46 19.46 -32.29
N ILE A 83 -1.19 20.24 -31.25
CA ILE A 83 0.15 20.49 -30.75
C ILE A 83 0.37 19.64 -29.48
N GLY A 84 1.22 18.61 -29.59
CA GLY A 84 1.59 17.73 -28.47
C GLY A 84 2.73 18.29 -27.66
N THR A 85 2.57 18.30 -26.32
CA THR A 85 3.59 18.70 -25.36
C THR A 85 3.85 17.57 -24.37
N THR A 86 5.04 17.54 -23.77
CA THR A 86 5.46 16.51 -22.82
C THR A 86 4.85 16.67 -21.43
N SER A 87 4.59 17.93 -21.01
CA SER A 87 4.05 18.24 -19.70
C SER A 87 3.18 19.51 -19.71
N VAL A 88 2.64 19.88 -18.55
CA VAL A 88 1.74 21.03 -18.38
C VAL A 88 2.49 22.36 -18.59
N GLU A 89 3.73 22.48 -18.12
CA GLU A 89 4.50 23.71 -18.20
C GLU A 89 4.81 24.14 -19.66
N PRO A 90 5.35 23.27 -20.54
CA PRO A 90 5.47 23.58 -21.97
C PRO A 90 4.14 23.91 -22.64
N SER A 91 3.04 23.25 -22.23
CA SER A 91 1.69 23.52 -22.72
C SER A 91 1.25 24.95 -22.41
N ASP A 92 1.41 25.38 -21.13
CA ASP A 92 1.05 26.72 -20.68
C ASP A 92 1.95 27.79 -21.33
N ARG A 93 3.26 27.53 -21.46
CA ARG A 93 4.21 28.43 -22.16
C ARG A 93 3.84 28.63 -23.62
N LEU A 94 3.51 27.54 -24.32
CA LEU A 94 3.11 27.62 -25.73
C LEU A 94 1.77 28.35 -25.90
N SER A 95 0.80 28.09 -25.04
CA SER A 95 -0.48 28.78 -25.00
C SER A 95 -0.28 30.29 -24.85
N GLY A 96 0.59 30.72 -23.92
CA GLY A 96 0.95 32.13 -23.75
C GLY A 96 1.49 32.75 -25.03
N ARG A 97 2.24 32.02 -25.87
CA ARG A 97 2.82 32.49 -27.12
C ARG A 97 1.81 32.65 -28.27
N LEU A 98 0.68 31.97 -28.22
CA LEU A 98 -0.37 32.04 -29.24
C LEU A 98 -1.34 33.23 -29.06
N HIS A 99 -1.26 33.97 -27.95
CA HIS A 99 -2.05 35.16 -27.73
C HIS A 99 -1.67 36.32 -28.67
N ALA A 100 -2.57 37.30 -28.84
CA ALA A 100 -2.46 38.37 -29.81
C ALA A 100 -1.17 39.18 -29.72
N GLU A 101 -0.71 39.52 -28.51
CA GLU A 101 0.48 40.37 -28.33
C GLU A 101 1.80 39.64 -28.69
N PRO A 102 2.08 38.41 -28.20
CA PRO A 102 3.25 37.67 -28.64
C PRO A 102 3.24 37.37 -30.15
N VAL A 103 2.10 37.04 -30.73
CA VAL A 103 1.97 36.79 -32.18
C VAL A 103 2.31 38.05 -32.96
N ARG A 104 1.79 39.23 -32.57
CA ARG A 104 2.13 40.52 -33.21
C ARG A 104 3.64 40.81 -33.12
N ARG A 105 4.27 40.61 -31.99
CA ARG A 105 5.71 40.79 -31.83
C ARG A 105 6.50 39.86 -32.73
N LEU A 106 6.08 38.60 -32.84
CA LEU A 106 6.70 37.64 -33.76
C LEU A 106 6.58 38.15 -35.22
N LEU A 107 5.40 38.56 -35.64
CA LEU A 107 5.21 39.09 -37.00
C LEU A 107 6.04 40.34 -37.26
N GLN A 108 6.17 41.24 -36.28
CA GLN A 108 7.05 42.40 -36.35
C GLN A 108 8.53 42.00 -36.50
N THR A 109 9.01 40.99 -35.75
CA THR A 109 10.39 40.52 -35.91
C THR A 109 10.63 39.90 -37.28
N LEU A 110 9.64 39.17 -37.80
CA LEU A 110 9.72 38.56 -39.15
C LEU A 110 9.74 39.63 -40.26
N LEU A 111 8.91 40.70 -40.15
CA LEU A 111 8.90 41.81 -41.05
C LEU A 111 10.24 42.60 -41.04
N ILE A 112 10.78 42.87 -39.86
CA ILE A 112 12.06 43.56 -39.74
C ILE A 112 13.16 42.73 -40.40
N ARG A 113 13.20 41.43 -40.14
CA ARG A 113 14.17 40.51 -40.75
C ARG A 113 14.01 40.50 -42.28
N TYR A 114 12.79 40.34 -42.77
CA TYR A 114 12.49 40.29 -44.20
C TYR A 114 13.00 41.52 -44.92
N HIS A 115 12.61 42.72 -44.49
CA HIS A 115 13.05 43.99 -45.13
C HIS A 115 14.54 44.31 -44.86
N TRP A 116 15.13 43.83 -43.76
CA TRP A 116 16.58 43.97 -43.54
C TRP A 116 17.34 43.11 -44.58
N MET A 117 16.89 41.88 -44.86
CA MET A 117 17.48 40.99 -45.86
C MET A 117 17.39 41.65 -47.28
N GLU A 118 16.20 42.15 -47.58
CA GLU A 118 15.95 42.84 -48.86
C GLU A 118 16.84 44.11 -49.01
N ALA A 119 16.91 44.94 -47.99
CA ALA A 119 17.69 46.19 -48.02
C ALA A 119 19.20 45.96 -48.11
N ASN A 120 19.70 44.82 -47.69
CA ASN A 120 21.12 44.46 -47.73
C ASN A 120 21.48 43.48 -48.83
N ASP A 121 20.54 43.19 -49.77
CA ASP A 121 20.68 42.22 -50.88
C ASP A 121 21.33 40.90 -50.43
N ARG A 122 20.82 40.39 -49.29
CA ARG A 122 21.40 39.21 -48.64
C ARG A 122 20.47 38.00 -48.75
N GLU A 123 20.99 36.92 -49.31
CA GLU A 123 20.30 35.64 -49.33
C GLU A 123 20.45 34.93 -47.98
N GLU A 124 19.56 34.00 -47.67
CA GLU A 124 19.53 33.22 -46.45
C GLU A 124 20.63 32.14 -46.47
N ASP A 125 21.85 32.52 -46.09
CA ASP A 125 23.05 31.69 -46.12
C ASP A 125 23.28 30.86 -44.82
N GLY A 126 22.34 30.92 -43.87
CA GLY A 126 22.39 30.19 -42.61
C GLY A 126 23.34 30.73 -41.57
N ARG A 127 24.04 31.87 -41.85
CA ARG A 127 24.97 32.48 -40.88
C ARG A 127 24.27 33.50 -40.02
N ALA A 128 24.68 33.53 -38.73
CA ALA A 128 24.15 34.52 -37.80
C ALA A 128 24.36 35.94 -38.27
N ILE A 129 23.34 36.79 -38.18
CA ILE A 129 23.37 38.22 -38.49
C ILE A 129 23.53 38.96 -37.16
N ALA A 130 24.74 39.51 -36.95
CA ALA A 130 25.09 40.15 -35.68
C ALA A 130 24.17 41.34 -35.34
N GLU A 131 23.77 42.10 -36.35
CA GLU A 131 22.88 43.27 -36.24
C GLU A 131 21.46 42.91 -35.81
N LEU A 132 20.97 41.70 -36.17
CA LEU A 132 19.64 41.23 -35.82
C LEU A 132 19.59 40.37 -34.54
N GLN A 133 20.75 40.05 -33.98
CA GLN A 133 20.85 39.19 -32.82
C GLN A 133 20.01 39.64 -31.59
N PRO A 134 19.87 40.94 -31.29
CA PRO A 134 18.96 41.39 -30.21
C PRO A 134 17.49 41.12 -30.45
N LEU A 135 17.06 40.87 -31.69
CA LEU A 135 15.68 40.46 -32.01
C LEU A 135 15.38 39.00 -31.63
N TYR A 136 16.39 38.19 -31.40
CA TYR A 136 16.21 36.75 -31.07
C TYR A 136 16.11 36.45 -29.57
N MET A 137 16.16 37.50 -28.72
CA MET A 137 15.86 37.32 -27.30
C MET A 137 14.40 36.86 -27.07
N PRO A 138 14.03 36.35 -25.89
CA PRO A 138 12.66 35.96 -25.60
C PRO A 138 11.63 37.05 -25.97
N ILE A 139 10.56 36.65 -26.65
CA ILE A 139 9.53 37.59 -27.20
C ILE A 139 8.99 38.54 -26.13
N GLU A 140 8.89 38.05 -24.87
CA GLU A 140 8.40 38.85 -23.76
C GLU A 140 9.34 40.05 -23.44
N LYS A 141 10.62 39.90 -23.68
CA LYS A 141 11.64 40.93 -23.45
C LYS A 141 11.73 41.95 -24.59
N LEU A 142 11.14 41.66 -25.76
CA LEU A 142 11.12 42.61 -26.87
C LEU A 142 10.15 43.75 -26.58
N THR A 143 10.65 44.93 -26.37
CA THR A 143 9.82 46.11 -26.15
C THR A 143 9.42 46.75 -27.47
N PRO A 144 8.24 47.41 -27.54
CA PRO A 144 7.83 48.16 -28.75
C PRO A 144 8.84 49.22 -29.15
N THR A 145 9.60 49.78 -28.21
CA THR A 145 10.65 50.79 -28.51
C THR A 145 11.80 50.15 -29.27
N MET A 146 12.30 48.99 -28.80
CA MET A 146 13.35 48.24 -29.49
C MET A 146 12.96 47.90 -30.94
N LEU A 147 11.74 47.39 -31.14
CA LEU A 147 11.24 47.04 -32.46
C LEU A 147 11.13 48.27 -33.38
N ARG A 148 10.75 49.48 -32.86
CA ARG A 148 10.78 50.72 -33.62
C ARG A 148 12.18 51.15 -33.99
N ASP A 149 13.15 50.98 -33.12
CA ASP A 149 14.54 51.34 -33.39
C ASP A 149 15.14 50.51 -34.53
N PHE A 150 14.71 49.22 -34.67
CA PHE A 150 15.08 48.39 -35.82
C PHE A 150 14.29 48.71 -37.10
N ALA A 151 13.01 49.05 -36.98
CA ALA A 151 12.13 49.35 -38.12
C ALA A 151 12.45 50.70 -38.75
N LYS A 152 12.87 51.71 -37.95
CA LYS A 152 13.12 53.08 -38.40
C LYS A 152 14.20 53.20 -39.49
N PRO A 153 15.38 52.56 -39.39
CA PRO A 153 16.38 52.60 -40.44
C PRO A 153 15.92 51.98 -41.75
N LEU A 154 15.00 51.00 -41.68
CA LEU A 154 14.46 50.30 -42.82
C LEU A 154 13.28 51.05 -43.49
N GLY A 155 12.79 52.12 -42.86
CA GLY A 155 11.67 52.95 -43.36
C GLY A 155 10.30 52.22 -43.33
N ILE A 156 10.17 51.15 -42.54
CA ILE A 156 8.96 50.34 -42.45
C ILE A 156 8.08 50.71 -41.26
N SER A 157 6.79 50.61 -41.42
CA SER A 157 5.84 50.70 -40.31
C SER A 157 5.95 49.49 -39.40
N ILE A 158 5.87 49.73 -38.10
CA ILE A 158 5.86 48.62 -37.08
C ILE A 158 4.49 47.95 -36.97
N ASN A 159 3.44 48.54 -37.57
CA ASN A 159 2.10 47.96 -37.51
C ASN A 159 1.95 46.83 -38.54
N PRO A 160 1.79 45.56 -38.13
CA PRO A 160 1.68 44.44 -39.07
C PRO A 160 0.41 44.49 -39.95
N ALA A 161 -0.56 45.32 -39.56
CA ALA A 161 -1.81 45.46 -40.31
C ALA A 161 -1.76 46.50 -41.45
N ASP A 162 -0.63 47.17 -41.63
CA ASP A 162 -0.48 48.14 -42.75
C ASP A 162 -0.43 47.38 -44.07
N PRO A 163 -0.97 47.98 -45.19
CA PRO A 163 -1.11 47.30 -46.48
C PRO A 163 0.20 46.67 -47.00
N ASP A 164 1.30 47.42 -46.94
CA ASP A 164 2.62 46.96 -47.41
C ASP A 164 3.13 45.78 -46.56
N ASN A 165 2.97 45.90 -45.23
CA ASN A 165 3.34 44.84 -44.32
C ASN A 165 2.47 43.58 -44.49
N LEU A 166 1.18 43.76 -44.81
CA LEU A 166 0.29 42.63 -45.07
C LEU A 166 0.74 41.84 -46.31
N THR A 167 1.17 42.54 -47.38
CA THR A 167 1.71 41.88 -48.57
C THR A 167 3.00 41.10 -48.24
N ALA A 168 3.93 41.75 -47.51
CA ALA A 168 5.15 41.05 -47.05
C ALA A 168 4.83 39.83 -46.16
N LEU A 169 3.83 39.94 -45.26
CA LEU A 169 3.44 38.81 -44.38
C LEU A 169 2.78 37.65 -45.14
N LEU A 170 2.06 37.92 -46.26
CA LEU A 170 1.54 36.87 -47.13
C LEU A 170 2.72 36.03 -47.70
N ASP A 171 3.77 36.71 -48.14
CA ASP A 171 4.97 36.06 -48.69
C ASP A 171 5.75 35.34 -47.57
N ILE A 172 6.05 36.00 -46.44
CA ILE A 172 6.75 35.39 -45.28
C ILE A 172 6.07 34.14 -44.74
N LEU A 173 4.73 34.14 -44.74
CA LEU A 173 3.92 33.03 -44.23
C LEU A 173 3.47 32.06 -45.34
N ASP A 174 3.91 32.21 -46.58
CA ASP A 174 3.52 31.39 -47.74
C ASP A 174 1.97 31.29 -47.86
N LEU A 175 1.29 32.42 -47.89
CA LEU A 175 -0.17 32.53 -47.92
C LEU A 175 -0.65 33.13 -49.24
N GLU A 176 -1.82 32.70 -49.70
CA GLU A 176 -2.48 33.29 -50.88
C GLU A 176 -3.28 34.55 -50.48
N GLU A 177 -3.50 35.46 -51.42
CA GLU A 177 -4.28 36.71 -51.21
C GLU A 177 -5.70 36.47 -50.64
N LYS A 178 -6.31 35.32 -51.00
CA LYS A 178 -7.63 34.93 -50.47
C LYS A 178 -7.65 34.80 -48.94
N ASN A 179 -6.50 34.64 -48.31
CA ASN A 179 -6.35 34.45 -46.85
C ASN A 179 -6.16 35.79 -46.10
N LEU A 180 -6.16 36.93 -46.80
CA LEU A 180 -5.87 38.27 -46.25
C LEU A 180 -6.77 38.61 -45.03
N GLU A 181 -8.07 38.34 -45.11
CA GLU A 181 -8.99 38.66 -44.02
C GLU A 181 -8.72 37.78 -42.77
N ARG A 182 -8.36 36.54 -42.96
CA ARG A 182 -7.99 35.65 -41.83
C ARG A 182 -6.67 36.07 -41.22
N LEU A 183 -5.70 36.53 -42.02
CA LEU A 183 -4.45 37.12 -41.56
C LEU A 183 -4.70 38.37 -40.72
N LYS A 184 -5.58 39.28 -41.13
CA LYS A 184 -5.96 40.46 -40.37
C LYS A 184 -6.59 40.07 -38.99
N ASN A 185 -7.45 39.02 -38.99
CA ASN A 185 -8.05 38.51 -37.76
C ASN A 185 -7.00 37.90 -36.82
N LEU A 186 -6.02 37.17 -37.35
CA LEU A 186 -4.89 36.62 -36.58
C LEU A 186 -4.05 37.76 -35.96
N ILE A 187 -3.74 38.83 -36.71
CA ILE A 187 -3.00 39.99 -36.20
C ILE A 187 -3.77 40.69 -35.05
N LYS A 188 -5.09 40.72 -35.14
CA LYS A 188 -5.97 41.36 -34.16
C LYS A 188 -6.15 40.49 -32.90
N GLY A 189 -6.44 39.22 -33.06
CA GLY A 189 -6.88 38.30 -31.99
C GLY A 189 -5.85 37.24 -31.54
N GLY A 190 -4.74 37.09 -32.26
CA GLY A 190 -3.83 35.98 -32.09
C GLY A 190 -4.39 34.69 -32.70
N VAL A 191 -3.85 33.54 -32.31
CA VAL A 191 -4.32 32.21 -32.71
C VAL A 191 -5.30 31.70 -31.67
N PRO A 192 -6.60 31.61 -31.96
CA PRO A 192 -7.56 31.00 -31.06
C PRO A 192 -7.19 29.52 -30.84
N HIS A 193 -7.11 29.10 -29.57
CA HIS A 193 -6.68 27.74 -29.26
C HIS A 193 -7.33 27.22 -27.97
N ASN A 194 -7.45 25.92 -27.88
CA ASN A 194 -7.87 25.19 -26.71
C ASN A 194 -6.66 24.46 -26.07
N VAL A 195 -6.63 24.42 -24.74
CA VAL A 195 -5.57 23.70 -23.99
C VAL A 195 -6.19 22.54 -23.25
N LEU A 196 -5.68 21.35 -23.53
CA LEU A 196 -6.07 20.10 -22.91
C LEU A 196 -4.91 19.53 -22.11
N ASN A 197 -4.97 19.65 -20.80
CA ASN A 197 -3.96 19.15 -19.88
C ASN A 197 -4.61 18.53 -18.64
N ALA A 198 -3.79 17.97 -17.74
CA ALA A 198 -4.26 17.26 -16.55
C ALA A 198 -5.18 18.08 -15.61
N ARG A 199 -5.25 19.41 -15.79
CA ARG A 199 -6.12 20.30 -15.01
C ARG A 199 -7.54 20.45 -15.58
N LYS A 200 -7.80 20.02 -16.83
CA LYS A 200 -9.05 20.23 -17.56
C LYS A 200 -9.73 18.93 -18.01
N HIS A 201 -9.78 17.93 -17.15
CA HIS A 201 -10.37 16.62 -17.47
C HIS A 201 -11.88 16.66 -17.76
N THR A 202 -12.61 17.56 -17.14
CA THR A 202 -14.07 17.67 -17.32
C THR A 202 -14.49 18.20 -18.70
N GLU A 203 -13.62 18.95 -19.37
CA GLU A 203 -13.87 19.55 -20.69
C GLU A 203 -13.24 18.74 -21.83
N GLU A 204 -12.55 17.62 -21.52
CA GLU A 204 -11.75 16.86 -22.47
C GLU A 204 -12.54 16.43 -23.71
N SER A 205 -13.71 15.85 -23.51
CA SER A 205 -14.54 15.33 -24.62
C SER A 205 -14.97 16.44 -25.58
N GLN A 206 -15.33 17.62 -25.05
CA GLN A 206 -15.76 18.76 -25.85
C GLN A 206 -14.61 19.39 -26.63
N ILE A 207 -13.42 19.51 -25.99
CA ILE A 207 -12.23 20.06 -26.64
C ILE A 207 -11.78 19.15 -27.79
N ILE A 208 -11.80 17.83 -27.58
CA ILE A 208 -11.39 16.87 -28.61
C ILE A 208 -12.41 16.80 -29.75
N ALA A 209 -13.71 16.87 -29.42
CA ALA A 209 -14.77 16.93 -30.43
C ALA A 209 -14.57 18.10 -31.40
N GLY A 210 -14.10 19.26 -30.91
CA GLY A 210 -13.79 20.43 -31.74
C GLY A 210 -12.39 20.44 -32.37
N ALA A 211 -11.47 19.54 -32.02
CA ALA A 211 -10.06 19.62 -32.44
C ALA A 211 -9.84 19.43 -33.96
N GLY A 212 -10.77 18.77 -34.66
CA GLY A 212 -10.75 18.59 -36.11
C GLY A 212 -11.50 19.67 -36.90
N ALA A 213 -12.08 20.65 -36.25
CA ALA A 213 -12.84 21.72 -36.90
C ALA A 213 -11.96 22.66 -37.73
N PHE A 214 -12.54 23.37 -38.67
CA PHE A 214 -11.87 24.30 -39.59
C PHE A 214 -11.04 25.35 -38.85
N GLY A 215 -9.71 25.31 -39.04
CA GLY A 215 -8.74 26.22 -38.41
C GLY A 215 -8.60 26.08 -36.91
N ALA A 216 -9.10 25.01 -36.28
CA ALA A 216 -8.94 24.74 -34.85
C ALA A 216 -7.47 24.50 -34.48
N VAL A 217 -7.06 25.02 -33.32
CA VAL A 217 -5.74 24.75 -32.74
C VAL A 217 -5.96 24.20 -31.34
N THR A 218 -5.44 22.99 -31.09
CA THR A 218 -5.54 22.33 -29.78
C THR A 218 -4.15 22.01 -29.27
N ILE A 219 -3.81 22.45 -28.08
CA ILE A 219 -2.59 22.08 -27.38
C ILE A 219 -2.95 20.96 -26.42
N ALA A 220 -2.30 19.81 -26.52
CA ALA A 220 -2.59 18.67 -25.67
C ALA A 220 -1.33 18.07 -25.06
N THR A 221 -1.37 17.75 -23.75
CA THR A 221 -0.34 16.92 -23.13
C THR A 221 -0.55 15.46 -23.51
N ASN A 222 0.52 14.66 -23.40
CA ASN A 222 0.53 13.26 -23.85
C ASN A 222 -0.61 12.38 -23.30
N MET A 223 -1.10 12.67 -22.08
CA MET A 223 -2.18 11.88 -21.45
C MET A 223 -3.57 12.31 -21.92
N ALA A 224 -3.73 13.50 -22.45
CA ALA A 224 -5.00 14.06 -22.82
C ALA A 224 -5.48 13.52 -24.18
N GLY A 225 -6.72 13.06 -24.25
CA GLY A 225 -7.34 12.53 -25.46
C GLY A 225 -6.92 11.10 -25.86
N ARG A 226 -6.34 10.32 -24.98
CA ARG A 226 -6.01 8.92 -25.29
C ARG A 226 -7.29 8.09 -25.46
N GLY A 227 -7.40 7.38 -26.61
CA GLY A 227 -8.57 6.52 -26.89
C GLY A 227 -9.72 7.23 -27.58
N VAL A 228 -9.67 8.54 -27.79
CA VAL A 228 -10.69 9.31 -28.53
C VAL A 228 -10.20 9.60 -29.96
N ASP A 229 -11.09 9.49 -30.94
CA ASP A 229 -10.81 9.79 -32.33
C ASP A 229 -11.12 11.25 -32.64
N ILE A 230 -10.27 11.91 -33.45
CA ILE A 230 -10.45 13.29 -33.89
C ILE A 230 -11.07 13.25 -35.30
N LYS A 231 -12.34 13.64 -35.43
CA LYS A 231 -13.05 13.69 -36.69
C LYS A 231 -12.76 15.03 -37.38
N LEU A 232 -12.47 14.97 -38.67
CA LEU A 232 -12.30 16.20 -39.47
C LEU A 232 -13.64 16.91 -39.62
N GLY A 233 -13.60 18.25 -39.45
CA GLY A 233 -14.81 19.07 -39.37
C GLY A 233 -15.32 19.26 -37.94
N GLY A 234 -14.88 18.41 -37.00
CA GLY A 234 -15.38 18.36 -35.61
C GLY A 234 -16.63 17.49 -35.47
N ASP A 235 -17.22 17.46 -34.29
CA ASP A 235 -18.51 16.79 -34.05
C ASP A 235 -19.68 17.75 -34.22
N ILE A 236 -20.75 17.24 -34.83
CA ILE A 236 -22.02 18.00 -34.99
C ILE A 236 -22.81 17.85 -33.70
N ALA A 237 -23.33 18.95 -33.16
CA ALA A 237 -24.16 18.96 -31.98
C ALA A 237 -25.42 18.08 -32.18
N GLU A 238 -25.79 17.33 -31.16
CA GLU A 238 -26.96 16.42 -31.20
C GLU A 238 -28.25 17.16 -31.48
N GLU A 239 -28.37 18.41 -31.06
CA GLU A 239 -29.50 19.30 -31.34
C GLU A 239 -29.65 19.59 -32.85
N VAL A 240 -28.53 19.78 -33.56
CA VAL A 240 -28.50 19.98 -35.01
C VAL A 240 -28.95 18.73 -35.75
N LEU A 241 -28.39 17.56 -35.33
CA LEU A 241 -28.78 16.26 -35.90
C LEU A 241 -30.27 15.96 -35.64
N SER A 242 -30.78 16.29 -34.47
CA SER A 242 -32.19 16.14 -34.15
C SER A 242 -33.07 17.03 -35.02
N SER A 243 -32.63 18.26 -35.32
CA SER A 243 -33.33 19.20 -36.19
C SER A 243 -33.31 18.75 -37.64
N VAL A 244 -32.17 18.26 -38.14
CA VAL A 244 -32.01 17.58 -39.45
C VAL A 244 -32.99 16.42 -39.61
N ASN A 245 -33.04 15.51 -38.64
CA ASN A 245 -33.92 14.36 -38.64
C ASN A 245 -35.42 14.75 -38.66
N ARG A 246 -35.79 15.85 -37.96
CA ARG A 246 -37.16 16.36 -37.99
C ARG A 246 -37.53 16.92 -39.37
N VAL A 247 -36.64 17.65 -40.01
CA VAL A 247 -36.84 18.14 -41.37
C VAL A 247 -36.94 16.98 -42.34
N LEU A 248 -36.02 16.00 -42.32
CA LEU A 248 -36.05 14.82 -43.19
C LEU A 248 -37.34 14.05 -43.01
N LYS A 249 -37.84 13.87 -41.80
CA LYS A 249 -39.13 13.25 -41.52
C LYS A 249 -40.30 14.03 -42.13
N LYS A 250 -40.27 15.33 -42.09
CA LYS A 250 -41.31 16.23 -42.60
C LYS A 250 -41.40 16.15 -44.16
N ILE A 251 -40.25 16.05 -44.82
CA ILE A 251 -40.18 15.95 -46.30
C ILE A 251 -40.38 14.50 -46.80
N GLY A 252 -40.70 13.55 -45.92
CA GLY A 252 -41.06 12.19 -46.28
C GLY A 252 -39.88 11.26 -46.66
N ALA A 253 -38.70 11.53 -46.16
CA ALA A 253 -37.58 10.61 -46.31
C ALA A 253 -37.87 9.30 -45.56
N GLU A 254 -38.01 8.21 -46.27
CA GLU A 254 -38.18 6.88 -45.68
C GLU A 254 -36.90 6.50 -44.92
N ASP A 255 -37.07 5.98 -43.70
CA ASP A 255 -35.98 5.49 -42.85
C ASP A 255 -34.91 6.52 -42.48
N HIS A 256 -35.32 7.80 -42.28
CA HIS A 256 -34.44 8.96 -42.02
C HIS A 256 -33.44 8.80 -40.87
N TYR A 257 -33.65 7.86 -39.92
CA TYR A 257 -32.69 7.57 -38.84
C TYR A 257 -31.52 6.69 -39.27
N ASN A 258 -31.66 5.91 -40.33
CA ASN A 258 -30.62 5.02 -40.83
C ASN A 258 -29.81 5.65 -41.97
N LEU A 259 -30.15 6.85 -42.44
CA LEU A 259 -29.39 7.58 -43.44
C LEU A 259 -28.03 8.00 -42.88
N THR A 260 -26.97 7.81 -43.65
CA THR A 260 -25.66 8.38 -43.35
C THR A 260 -25.71 9.90 -43.42
N LEU A 261 -24.81 10.58 -42.72
CA LEU A 261 -24.73 12.03 -42.70
C LEU A 261 -24.61 12.62 -44.11
N GLU A 262 -23.91 11.94 -45.04
CA GLU A 262 -23.78 12.38 -46.42
C GLU A 262 -25.10 12.21 -47.20
N GLU A 263 -25.84 11.12 -47.00
CA GLU A 263 -27.17 10.92 -47.60
C GLU A 263 -28.16 11.99 -47.06
N GLN A 264 -28.13 12.29 -45.76
CA GLN A 264 -28.91 13.36 -45.16
C GLN A 264 -28.60 14.72 -45.84
N ARG A 265 -27.31 15.03 -46.05
CA ARG A 265 -26.89 16.23 -46.82
C ARG A 265 -27.45 16.26 -48.20
N GLN A 266 -27.35 15.17 -48.96
CA GLN A 266 -27.87 15.09 -50.35
C GLN A 266 -29.39 15.26 -50.39
N PHE A 267 -30.12 14.75 -49.46
CA PHE A 267 -31.56 14.99 -49.34
C PHE A 267 -31.87 16.44 -49.06
N LEU A 268 -31.19 17.08 -48.16
CA LEU A 268 -31.36 18.50 -47.82
C LEU A 268 -31.03 19.42 -49.01
N LEU A 269 -29.94 19.17 -49.73
CA LEU A 269 -29.53 19.97 -50.88
C LEU A 269 -30.54 19.89 -52.03
N LYS A 270 -31.33 18.80 -52.12
CA LYS A 270 -32.40 18.63 -53.15
C LYS A 270 -33.74 19.26 -52.71
N THR A 271 -33.86 19.61 -51.44
CA THR A 271 -35.10 20.14 -50.83
C THR A 271 -35.16 21.66 -50.93
N ASP A 272 -36.32 22.20 -51.22
CA ASP A 272 -36.51 23.68 -51.20
C ASP A 272 -36.30 24.20 -49.77
N ARG A 273 -35.55 25.29 -49.66
CA ARG A 273 -35.24 25.94 -48.41
C ARG A 273 -36.50 26.32 -47.60
N ALA A 274 -37.61 26.63 -48.27
CA ALA A 274 -38.89 26.90 -47.64
C ALA A 274 -39.40 25.74 -46.76
N GLU A 275 -38.98 24.51 -47.03
CA GLU A 275 -39.36 23.30 -46.26
C GLU A 275 -38.59 23.17 -44.93
N TYR A 276 -37.47 23.88 -44.74
CA TYR A 276 -36.70 23.84 -43.52
C TYR A 276 -37.46 24.49 -42.33
N GLY A 277 -38.31 25.49 -42.62
CA GLY A 277 -39.17 26.11 -41.63
C GLY A 277 -38.39 26.78 -40.50
N ILE A 278 -38.70 26.42 -39.26
CA ILE A 278 -38.03 26.98 -38.06
C ILE A 278 -36.61 26.43 -37.86
N TYR A 279 -36.17 25.43 -38.61
CA TYR A 279 -34.86 24.79 -38.44
C TYR A 279 -33.85 25.27 -39.50
N ASP A 280 -34.14 26.37 -40.22
CA ASP A 280 -33.29 26.92 -41.27
C ASP A 280 -31.85 27.19 -40.81
N THR A 281 -31.68 27.71 -39.61
CA THR A 281 -30.36 28.01 -39.04
C THR A 281 -29.57 26.73 -38.74
N GLU A 282 -30.18 25.71 -38.17
CA GLU A 282 -29.54 24.42 -37.86
C GLU A 282 -29.17 23.64 -39.14
N ILE A 283 -30.04 23.73 -40.16
CA ILE A 283 -29.76 23.12 -41.47
C ILE A 283 -28.62 23.87 -42.18
N ASP A 284 -28.60 25.20 -42.17
CA ASP A 284 -27.48 25.97 -42.72
C ASP A 284 -26.17 25.63 -41.99
N TYR A 285 -26.22 25.47 -40.68
CA TYR A 285 -25.04 25.02 -39.90
C TYR A 285 -24.60 23.61 -40.30
N PHE A 286 -25.52 22.67 -40.49
CA PHE A 286 -25.24 21.30 -40.95
C PHE A 286 -24.60 21.28 -42.35
N LEU A 287 -25.13 22.08 -43.28
CA LEU A 287 -24.58 22.14 -44.66
C LEU A 287 -23.18 22.79 -44.67
N LYS A 288 -23.01 23.87 -43.92
CA LYS A 288 -21.72 24.55 -43.74
C LYS A 288 -20.65 23.67 -43.13
N TYR A 289 -21.03 22.78 -42.18
CA TYR A 289 -20.13 21.80 -41.60
C TYR A 289 -19.49 20.91 -42.70
N PHE A 290 -20.26 20.45 -43.66
CA PHE A 290 -19.73 19.65 -44.77
C PHE A 290 -18.79 20.42 -45.69
N GLU A 291 -19.12 21.69 -46.00
CA GLU A 291 -18.24 22.56 -46.77
C GLU A 291 -16.89 22.80 -46.06
N GLU A 292 -16.93 23.06 -44.76
CA GLU A 292 -15.75 23.23 -43.94
C GLU A 292 -14.94 21.90 -43.84
N MET A 293 -15.60 20.74 -43.66
CA MET A 293 -14.96 19.44 -43.63
C MET A 293 -14.25 19.11 -44.96
N GLU A 294 -14.90 19.36 -46.09
CA GLU A 294 -14.29 19.16 -47.42
C GLU A 294 -13.10 20.08 -47.63
N HIS A 295 -13.20 21.32 -47.16
CA HIS A 295 -12.09 22.27 -47.19
C HIS A 295 -10.92 21.76 -46.35
N VAL A 296 -11.18 21.32 -45.11
CA VAL A 296 -10.16 20.71 -44.22
C VAL A 296 -9.46 19.53 -44.90
N LYS A 297 -10.21 18.68 -45.59
CA LYS A 297 -9.64 17.55 -46.36
C LYS A 297 -8.77 18.04 -47.52
N ALA A 298 -9.21 19.07 -48.22
CA ALA A 298 -8.49 19.64 -49.35
C ALA A 298 -7.17 20.31 -48.96
N VAL A 299 -7.10 20.95 -47.79
CA VAL A 299 -5.87 21.57 -47.25
C VAL A 299 -4.94 20.55 -46.53
N GLY A 300 -5.28 19.24 -46.58
CA GLY A 300 -4.42 18.15 -46.10
C GLY A 300 -4.76 17.60 -44.69
N GLY A 301 -5.98 17.84 -44.21
CA GLY A 301 -6.50 17.28 -42.96
C GLY A 301 -5.76 17.74 -41.67
N LEU A 302 -5.85 16.96 -40.63
CA LEU A 302 -5.24 17.30 -39.34
C LEU A 302 -3.71 17.36 -39.43
N HIS A 303 -3.12 18.45 -38.96
CA HIS A 303 -1.68 18.61 -38.80
C HIS A 303 -1.28 18.41 -37.33
N VAL A 304 -0.35 17.50 -37.07
CA VAL A 304 0.17 17.19 -35.72
C VAL A 304 1.56 17.79 -35.55
N ILE A 305 1.71 18.66 -34.56
CA ILE A 305 2.97 19.27 -34.16
C ILE A 305 3.44 18.61 -32.86
N GLY A 306 4.64 18.03 -32.84
CA GLY A 306 5.32 17.63 -31.59
C GLY A 306 6.25 18.74 -31.16
N SER A 307 6.09 19.28 -29.95
CA SER A 307 6.95 20.37 -29.44
C SER A 307 8.27 19.85 -28.85
N GLU A 308 8.35 18.57 -28.55
CA GLU A 308 9.52 17.88 -27.98
C GLU A 308 9.44 16.38 -28.27
N ARG A 309 10.57 15.67 -28.15
CA ARG A 309 10.58 14.22 -28.13
C ARG A 309 10.21 13.71 -26.75
N HIS A 310 9.42 12.67 -26.69
CA HIS A 310 9.11 11.94 -25.46
C HIS A 310 10.24 10.96 -25.12
N ASP A 311 10.21 10.44 -23.89
CA ASP A 311 11.17 9.45 -23.40
C ASP A 311 11.16 8.14 -24.21
N ALA A 312 10.07 7.86 -24.93
CA ALA A 312 9.92 6.68 -25.74
C ALA A 312 9.37 7.01 -27.13
N ARG A 313 10.03 6.47 -28.17
CA ARG A 313 9.64 6.59 -29.59
C ARG A 313 8.20 6.15 -29.85
N ARG A 314 7.73 5.16 -29.08
CA ARG A 314 6.34 4.69 -29.15
C ARG A 314 5.33 5.80 -28.88
N ILE A 315 5.64 6.70 -27.96
CA ILE A 315 4.76 7.83 -27.61
C ILE A 315 4.73 8.87 -28.74
N ASP A 316 5.89 9.17 -29.32
CA ASP A 316 5.98 10.05 -30.49
C ASP A 316 5.16 9.49 -31.65
N ASN A 317 5.25 8.19 -31.90
CA ASN A 317 4.47 7.53 -32.95
C ASN A 317 2.96 7.52 -32.63
N GLN A 318 2.56 7.46 -31.34
CA GLN A 318 1.16 7.62 -30.94
C GLN A 318 0.65 9.04 -31.19
N LEU A 319 1.49 10.04 -30.97
CA LEU A 319 1.15 11.42 -31.30
C LEU A 319 1.01 11.59 -32.81
N ARG A 320 2.00 11.17 -33.60
CA ARG A 320 1.93 11.17 -35.07
C ARG A 320 0.68 10.45 -35.60
N GLY A 321 0.32 9.32 -34.94
CA GLY A 321 -0.85 8.50 -35.28
C GLY A 321 -2.20 9.15 -34.98
N ARG A 322 -2.25 10.39 -34.48
CA ARG A 322 -3.48 11.16 -34.37
C ARG A 322 -3.94 11.71 -35.72
N ALA A 323 -3.00 11.94 -36.64
CA ALA A 323 -3.30 12.35 -38.00
C ALA A 323 -3.44 11.15 -38.92
N GLY A 324 -4.22 11.29 -40.03
CA GLY A 324 -4.37 10.28 -41.04
C GLY A 324 -5.18 9.05 -40.61
N ARG A 325 -6.21 9.24 -39.82
CA ARG A 325 -7.12 8.15 -39.36
C ARG A 325 -8.27 7.97 -40.36
N GLN A 326 -8.84 6.77 -40.38
CA GLN A 326 -10.06 6.43 -41.15
C GLN A 326 -10.00 6.77 -42.65
N GLY A 327 -8.79 6.81 -43.25
CA GLY A 327 -8.61 7.17 -44.64
C GLY A 327 -8.53 8.66 -44.93
N ASP A 328 -8.61 9.51 -43.92
CA ASP A 328 -8.49 10.95 -44.06
C ASP A 328 -7.02 11.37 -44.29
N PRO A 329 -6.76 12.48 -44.99
CA PRO A 329 -5.43 13.03 -45.11
C PRO A 329 -4.95 13.60 -43.76
N GLY A 330 -3.62 13.66 -43.59
CA GLY A 330 -3.02 14.23 -42.38
C GLY A 330 -1.52 14.40 -42.47
N SER A 331 -0.92 15.15 -41.59
CA SER A 331 0.54 15.28 -41.56
C SER A 331 1.07 15.47 -40.14
N SER A 332 2.37 15.25 -39.95
CA SER A 332 3.03 15.53 -38.66
C SER A 332 4.40 16.16 -38.86
N ARG A 333 4.81 16.97 -37.86
CA ARG A 333 6.16 17.54 -37.77
C ARG A 333 6.56 17.69 -36.31
N PHE A 334 7.81 17.39 -35.97
CA PHE A 334 8.38 17.66 -34.66
C PHE A 334 9.30 18.88 -34.72
N PHE A 335 9.19 19.75 -33.73
CA PHE A 335 10.06 20.88 -33.48
C PHE A 335 10.87 20.60 -32.21
N LEU A 336 12.18 20.55 -32.36
CA LEU A 336 13.10 20.13 -31.30
C LEU A 336 14.12 21.23 -31.02
N SER A 337 14.65 21.26 -29.81
CA SER A 337 15.75 22.13 -29.43
C SER A 337 16.87 21.31 -28.79
N LEU A 338 18.13 21.78 -28.97
CA LEU A 338 19.26 21.22 -28.23
C LEU A 338 19.22 21.52 -26.72
N GLU A 339 18.37 22.47 -26.31
CA GLU A 339 18.10 22.83 -24.91
C GLU A 339 16.94 22.03 -24.29
N ASP A 340 16.23 21.18 -25.04
CA ASP A 340 15.15 20.35 -24.53
C ASP A 340 15.68 19.38 -23.47
N ASP A 341 14.85 19.02 -22.47
CA ASP A 341 15.24 18.20 -21.33
C ASP A 341 15.88 16.87 -21.72
N LEU A 342 15.35 16.22 -22.73
CA LEU A 342 15.95 14.99 -23.28
C LEU A 342 17.40 15.19 -23.71
N MET A 343 17.69 16.31 -24.38
CA MET A 343 19.03 16.63 -24.87
C MET A 343 19.95 17.08 -23.74
N ARG A 344 19.44 17.86 -22.81
CA ARG A 344 20.17 18.35 -21.64
C ARG A 344 20.62 17.20 -20.72
N LEU A 345 19.74 16.23 -20.47
CA LEU A 345 20.00 15.12 -19.53
C LEU A 345 20.75 13.96 -20.17
N PHE A 346 20.51 13.65 -21.44
CA PHE A 346 20.98 12.44 -22.10
C PHE A 346 21.83 12.68 -23.36
N GLY A 347 21.93 13.92 -23.85
CA GLY A 347 22.75 14.27 -25.01
C GLY A 347 24.25 14.24 -24.75
N GLY A 348 24.66 14.37 -23.47
CA GLY A 348 26.05 14.32 -23.03
C GLY A 348 26.92 15.46 -23.55
N GLU A 349 28.23 15.34 -23.44
CA GLU A 349 29.22 16.33 -23.86
C GLU A 349 29.15 16.65 -25.37
N GLN A 350 28.62 15.75 -26.18
CA GLN A 350 28.54 15.93 -27.63
C GLN A 350 27.64 17.11 -28.01
N VAL A 351 26.56 17.36 -27.23
CA VAL A 351 25.67 18.50 -27.44
C VAL A 351 26.37 19.81 -27.05
N GLY A 352 27.06 19.85 -25.92
CA GLY A 352 27.83 21.00 -25.48
C GLY A 352 28.90 21.43 -26.52
N ASN A 353 29.71 20.50 -26.96
CA ASN A 353 30.73 20.72 -27.97
C ASN A 353 30.15 21.14 -29.33
N LEU A 354 28.96 20.62 -29.67
CA LEU A 354 28.27 20.99 -30.90
C LEU A 354 27.71 22.41 -30.81
N MET A 355 27.09 22.78 -29.69
CA MET A 355 26.57 24.13 -29.41
C MET A 355 27.67 25.22 -29.53
N GLU A 356 28.87 24.98 -29.02
CA GLU A 356 29.99 25.92 -29.11
C GLU A 356 30.53 26.10 -30.54
N ARG A 357 30.47 25.04 -31.36
CA ARG A 357 30.94 25.05 -32.73
C ARG A 357 29.98 25.62 -33.77
N LEU A 358 28.69 25.50 -33.48
CA LEU A 358 27.65 26.00 -34.40
C LEU A 358 27.46 27.50 -34.26
N LYS A 359 28.10 28.26 -35.14
CA LYS A 359 27.83 29.72 -35.35
C LYS A 359 26.75 29.91 -36.39
N VAL A 360 25.59 29.26 -36.19
CA VAL A 360 24.45 29.33 -37.11
C VAL A 360 23.45 30.35 -36.61
N ASP A 361 22.63 30.89 -37.52
CA ASP A 361 21.52 31.80 -37.18
C ASP A 361 20.48 31.03 -36.32
N ASP A 362 20.18 31.57 -35.13
CA ASP A 362 19.24 30.95 -34.18
C ASP A 362 17.82 30.88 -34.74
N SER A 363 17.47 31.65 -35.75
CA SER A 363 16.14 31.64 -36.35
C SER A 363 15.91 30.48 -37.35
N LEU A 364 16.96 29.81 -37.77
CA LEU A 364 16.90 28.76 -38.80
C LEU A 364 17.02 27.36 -38.21
N PRO A 365 16.33 26.35 -38.78
CA PRO A 365 16.51 24.97 -38.37
C PRO A 365 17.90 24.43 -38.76
N LEU A 366 18.46 23.60 -37.86
CA LEU A 366 19.72 22.91 -38.10
C LEU A 366 19.49 21.69 -39.01
N GLU A 367 19.81 21.83 -40.30
CA GLU A 367 19.72 20.71 -41.25
C GLU A 367 21.01 19.87 -41.23
N ASN A 368 21.26 19.15 -40.13
CA ASN A 368 22.44 18.32 -40.01
C ASN A 368 22.07 16.90 -39.53
N LYS A 369 22.42 15.89 -40.33
CA LYS A 369 22.21 14.46 -39.98
C LYS A 369 22.85 14.06 -38.64
N ILE A 370 23.97 14.69 -38.28
CA ILE A 370 24.67 14.43 -37.02
C ILE A 370 23.78 14.81 -35.84
N VAL A 371 23.13 15.99 -35.92
CA VAL A 371 22.22 16.47 -34.88
C VAL A 371 21.01 15.55 -34.72
N ALA A 372 20.42 15.14 -35.83
CA ALA A 372 19.30 14.19 -35.82
C ALA A 372 19.69 12.83 -35.19
N ASN A 373 20.89 12.34 -35.50
CA ASN A 373 21.40 11.09 -34.92
C ASN A 373 21.67 11.23 -33.40
N ILE A 374 22.16 12.37 -32.93
CA ILE A 374 22.38 12.60 -31.50
C ILE A 374 21.03 12.57 -30.74
N ILE A 375 20.00 13.19 -31.29
CA ILE A 375 18.65 13.17 -30.69
C ILE A 375 18.10 11.75 -30.63
N GLU A 376 18.22 10.97 -31.72
CA GLU A 376 17.77 9.59 -31.75
C GLU A 376 18.53 8.70 -30.76
N GLN A 377 19.84 8.88 -30.66
CA GLN A 377 20.67 8.16 -29.68
C GLN A 377 20.31 8.55 -28.24
N SER A 378 20.03 9.84 -27.97
CA SER A 378 19.63 10.31 -26.64
C SER A 378 18.30 9.67 -26.22
N GLN A 379 17.33 9.63 -27.13
CA GLN A 379 16.05 8.95 -26.87
C GLN A 379 16.24 7.45 -26.62
N HIS A 380 17.10 6.78 -27.38
CA HIS A 380 17.39 5.38 -27.19
C HIS A 380 18.07 5.09 -25.84
N ARG A 381 18.95 5.98 -25.38
CA ARG A 381 19.56 5.86 -24.02
C ARG A 381 18.53 5.96 -22.93
N VAL A 382 17.58 6.89 -23.04
CA VAL A 382 16.48 7.03 -22.06
C VAL A 382 15.57 5.79 -22.08
N GLU A 383 15.21 5.31 -23.28
CA GLU A 383 14.43 4.07 -23.42
C GLU A 383 15.15 2.89 -22.77
N GLY A 384 16.46 2.75 -23.00
CA GLY A 384 17.29 1.71 -22.38
C GLY A 384 17.30 1.82 -20.85
N ALA A 385 17.63 3.00 -20.32
CA ALA A 385 17.64 3.22 -18.87
C ALA A 385 16.28 2.94 -18.21
N ASN A 386 15.19 3.39 -18.85
CA ASN A 386 13.84 3.11 -18.38
C ASN A 386 13.47 1.63 -18.50
N PHE A 387 14.01 0.92 -19.49
CA PHE A 387 13.85 -0.53 -19.63
C PHE A 387 14.56 -1.27 -18.50
N ASP A 388 15.83 -0.95 -18.25
CA ASP A 388 16.64 -1.56 -17.20
C ASP A 388 15.98 -1.38 -15.81
N VAL A 389 15.49 -0.17 -15.53
CA VAL A 389 14.74 0.10 -14.28
C VAL A 389 13.49 -0.77 -14.17
N ARG A 390 12.75 -0.92 -15.27
CA ARG A 390 11.53 -1.78 -15.28
C ARG A 390 11.86 -3.26 -15.16
N GLU A 391 12.94 -3.71 -15.80
CA GLU A 391 13.42 -5.10 -15.69
C GLU A 391 13.79 -5.42 -14.24
N HIS A 392 14.56 -4.55 -13.60
CA HIS A 392 14.87 -4.71 -12.18
C HIS A 392 13.61 -4.71 -11.30
N LEU A 393 12.67 -3.79 -11.54
CA LEU A 393 11.41 -3.77 -10.80
C LEU A 393 10.61 -5.06 -11.00
N LEU A 394 10.57 -5.60 -12.22
CA LEU A 394 9.90 -6.85 -12.54
C LEU A 394 10.53 -8.04 -11.80
N ASP A 395 11.85 -8.06 -11.67
CA ASP A 395 12.55 -9.12 -10.95
C ASP A 395 12.19 -9.15 -9.46
N TYR A 396 12.05 -8.00 -8.83
CA TYR A 396 11.53 -7.90 -7.46
C TYR A 396 10.07 -8.33 -7.38
N ASP A 397 9.24 -7.88 -8.31
CA ASP A 397 7.81 -8.21 -8.35
C ASP A 397 7.58 -9.70 -8.61
N ASN A 398 8.44 -10.38 -9.38
CA ASN A 398 8.34 -11.81 -9.65
C ASN A 398 8.48 -12.65 -8.38
N VAL A 399 9.35 -12.26 -7.44
CA VAL A 399 9.49 -12.95 -6.16
C VAL A 399 8.18 -12.87 -5.37
N LEU A 400 7.62 -11.66 -5.28
CA LEU A 400 6.35 -11.44 -4.57
C LEU A 400 5.17 -12.13 -5.27
N ASN A 401 5.14 -12.17 -6.61
CA ASN A 401 4.09 -12.84 -7.35
C ASN A 401 4.06 -14.34 -7.11
N GLN A 402 5.20 -15.02 -7.07
CA GLN A 402 5.28 -16.44 -6.74
C GLN A 402 4.73 -16.73 -5.33
N GLN A 403 5.05 -15.88 -4.37
CA GLN A 403 4.54 -15.99 -3.01
C GLN A 403 3.03 -15.71 -2.96
N ARG A 404 2.55 -14.72 -3.71
CA ARG A 404 1.13 -14.40 -3.86
C ARG A 404 0.33 -15.58 -4.42
N GLU A 405 0.84 -16.21 -5.46
CA GLU A 405 0.20 -17.39 -6.05
C GLU A 405 0.04 -18.52 -5.03
N ARG A 406 1.06 -18.76 -4.20
CA ARG A 406 0.99 -19.77 -3.12
C ARG A 406 -0.08 -19.43 -2.10
N ILE A 407 -0.12 -18.18 -1.62
CA ILE A 407 -1.11 -17.74 -0.64
C ILE A 407 -2.54 -17.77 -1.21
N TYR A 408 -2.72 -17.34 -2.45
CA TYR A 408 -4.03 -17.36 -3.08
C TYR A 408 -4.51 -18.78 -3.39
N SER A 409 -3.62 -19.68 -3.82
CA SER A 409 -3.96 -21.08 -3.99
C SER A 409 -4.39 -21.74 -2.68
N GLN A 410 -3.74 -21.41 -1.57
CA GLN A 410 -4.17 -21.85 -0.24
C GLN A 410 -5.55 -21.28 0.14
N ARG A 411 -5.79 -19.98 -0.11
CA ARG A 411 -7.11 -19.39 0.13
C ARG A 411 -8.21 -20.05 -0.70
N ASP A 412 -7.95 -20.28 -1.99
CA ASP A 412 -8.91 -20.94 -2.88
C ASP A 412 -9.20 -22.36 -2.41
N ARG A 413 -8.19 -23.09 -1.95
CA ARG A 413 -8.36 -24.42 -1.35
C ARG A 413 -9.26 -24.35 -0.10
N VAL A 414 -9.05 -23.37 0.79
CA VAL A 414 -9.89 -23.17 1.98
C VAL A 414 -11.33 -22.83 1.61
N PHE A 415 -11.56 -22.11 0.49
CA PHE A 415 -12.91 -21.81 0.02
C PHE A 415 -13.63 -23.02 -0.58
N THR A 416 -12.91 -23.86 -1.33
CA THR A 416 -13.50 -24.93 -2.15
C THR A 416 -13.59 -26.27 -1.44
N LYS A 417 -12.77 -26.50 -0.40
CA LYS A 417 -12.74 -27.77 0.32
C LYS A 417 -13.92 -27.87 1.28
N ASP A 418 -14.66 -28.97 1.22
CA ASP A 418 -15.86 -29.21 2.06
C ASP A 418 -15.49 -29.59 3.50
N ASP A 419 -14.31 -30.17 3.72
CA ASP A 419 -13.80 -30.54 5.05
C ASP A 419 -12.37 -30.04 5.21
N LEU A 420 -12.11 -29.32 6.28
CA LEU A 420 -10.82 -28.72 6.60
C LEU A 420 -10.11 -29.38 7.78
N SER A 421 -10.69 -30.47 8.32
CA SER A 421 -10.17 -31.16 9.51
C SER A 421 -8.74 -31.65 9.31
N ASP A 422 -8.45 -32.30 8.18
CA ASP A 422 -7.10 -32.80 7.88
C ASP A 422 -6.05 -31.67 7.78
N ASP A 423 -6.44 -30.54 7.16
CA ASP A 423 -5.54 -29.38 7.03
C ASP A 423 -5.21 -28.83 8.42
N LEU A 424 -6.20 -28.76 9.29
CA LEU A 424 -6.05 -28.28 10.65
C LEU A 424 -5.23 -29.24 11.52
N GLN A 425 -5.50 -30.54 11.43
CA GLN A 425 -4.70 -31.58 12.13
C GLN A 425 -3.23 -31.55 11.70
N SER A 426 -2.96 -31.36 10.40
CA SER A 426 -1.59 -31.19 9.92
C SER A 426 -0.92 -29.93 10.51
N MET A 427 -1.64 -28.82 10.66
CA MET A 427 -1.11 -27.61 11.29
C MET A 427 -0.86 -27.81 12.79
N LEU A 428 -1.78 -28.49 13.49
CA LEU A 428 -1.65 -28.82 14.90
C LEU A 428 -0.42 -29.72 15.12
N ARG A 429 -0.27 -30.79 14.34
CA ARG A 429 0.85 -31.74 14.46
C ARG A 429 2.20 -31.04 14.33
N VAL A 430 2.39 -30.22 13.28
CA VAL A 430 3.64 -29.48 13.10
C VAL A 430 3.93 -28.50 14.25
N GLU A 431 2.90 -27.86 14.82
CA GLU A 431 3.08 -26.98 15.96
C GLU A 431 3.39 -27.75 17.25
N VAL A 432 2.71 -28.86 17.48
CA VAL A 432 2.97 -29.75 18.63
C VAL A 432 4.40 -30.33 18.56
N GLU A 433 4.82 -30.87 17.41
CA GLU A 433 6.19 -31.34 17.18
C GLU A 433 7.23 -30.30 17.53
N ASN A 434 7.08 -29.08 16.99
CA ASN A 434 8.00 -27.98 17.26
C ASN A 434 8.04 -27.59 18.75
N ARG A 435 6.89 -27.59 19.43
CA ARG A 435 6.78 -27.25 20.85
C ARG A 435 7.35 -28.31 21.74
N VAL A 436 7.08 -29.58 21.46
CA VAL A 436 7.61 -30.71 22.23
C VAL A 436 9.13 -30.78 22.10
N HIS A 437 9.68 -30.70 20.89
CA HIS A 437 11.13 -30.70 20.71
C HIS A 437 11.83 -29.51 21.39
N THR A 438 11.21 -28.33 21.34
CA THR A 438 11.73 -27.15 22.04
C THR A 438 11.65 -27.32 23.55
N ALA A 439 10.57 -27.94 24.06
CA ALA A 439 10.38 -28.15 25.48
C ALA A 439 11.36 -29.16 26.05
N LEU A 440 11.60 -30.28 25.35
CA LEU A 440 12.53 -31.31 25.82
C LEU A 440 14.01 -30.93 25.63
N ALA A 441 14.30 -29.88 24.85
CA ALA A 441 15.65 -29.32 24.73
C ALA A 441 16.04 -28.39 25.89
N ASP A 442 15.09 -27.92 26.67
CA ASP A 442 15.26 -27.05 27.85
C ASP A 442 14.55 -27.69 29.03
N GLU A 443 15.27 -28.56 29.76
CA GLU A 443 14.73 -29.36 30.85
C GLU A 443 14.13 -28.52 31.99
N ASP A 444 14.65 -27.33 32.23
CA ASP A 444 14.20 -26.46 33.31
C ASP A 444 12.92 -25.68 32.97
N GLU A 445 12.87 -25.07 31.78
CA GLU A 445 11.81 -24.11 31.42
C GLU A 445 10.88 -24.66 30.29
N GLY A 446 11.33 -25.66 29.55
CA GLY A 446 10.59 -26.15 28.39
C GLY A 446 9.28 -26.87 28.72
N PRO A 447 9.27 -27.83 29.66
CA PRO A 447 8.06 -28.62 29.94
C PRO A 447 6.86 -27.81 30.40
N TRP A 448 7.05 -26.89 31.35
CA TRP A 448 5.94 -26.03 31.80
C TRP A 448 5.48 -25.02 30.72
N ARG A 449 6.38 -24.58 29.84
CA ARG A 449 6.02 -23.74 28.69
C ARG A 449 5.19 -24.49 27.68
N LEU A 450 5.47 -25.78 27.48
CA LEU A 450 4.64 -26.64 26.64
C LEU A 450 3.22 -26.78 27.21
N LEU A 451 3.10 -27.06 28.50
CA LEU A 451 1.79 -27.16 29.16
C LEU A 451 1.04 -25.85 29.16
N ALA A 452 1.70 -24.73 29.44
CA ALA A 452 1.09 -23.41 29.38
C ALA A 452 0.60 -23.05 27.97
N TRP A 453 1.35 -23.47 26.94
CA TRP A 453 0.93 -23.31 25.56
C TRP A 453 -0.29 -24.19 25.25
N ALA A 454 -0.25 -25.49 25.65
CA ALA A 454 -1.37 -26.41 25.43
C ALA A 454 -2.66 -25.94 26.12
N GLU A 455 -2.56 -25.41 27.37
CA GLU A 455 -3.65 -24.78 28.11
C GLU A 455 -4.22 -23.56 27.40
N GLY A 456 -3.34 -22.74 26.81
CA GLY A 456 -3.73 -21.57 26.02
C GLY A 456 -4.42 -21.94 24.70
N VAL A 457 -4.04 -23.05 24.09
CA VAL A 457 -4.65 -23.57 22.85
C VAL A 457 -5.98 -24.23 23.14
N GLN A 458 -6.02 -25.16 24.07
CA GLN A 458 -7.20 -25.95 24.44
C GLN A 458 -7.46 -25.84 25.96
N PRO A 459 -8.13 -24.76 26.39
CA PRO A 459 -8.58 -24.66 27.77
C PRO A 459 -9.71 -25.68 28.04
N SER A 460 -9.89 -26.09 29.28
CA SER A 460 -11.02 -26.92 29.68
C SER A 460 -12.35 -26.31 29.29
N PHE A 461 -13.24 -27.07 28.68
CA PHE A 461 -14.57 -26.62 28.23
C PHE A 461 -15.67 -27.61 28.59
N THR A 462 -16.92 -27.20 28.41
CA THR A 462 -18.06 -28.10 28.66
C THR A 462 -18.51 -28.72 27.35
N ASP A 463 -18.60 -30.02 27.35
CA ASP A 463 -19.04 -30.83 26.21
C ASP A 463 -20.56 -30.86 26.02
N ARG A 464 -21.06 -31.76 25.18
CA ARG A 464 -22.45 -31.98 24.82
C ARG A 464 -23.33 -32.36 26.01
N ASP A 465 -22.83 -33.20 26.93
CA ASP A 465 -23.58 -33.78 28.03
C ASP A 465 -23.51 -32.93 29.30
N ASP A 466 -23.02 -31.70 29.17
CA ASP A 466 -22.74 -30.75 30.24
C ASP A 466 -21.60 -31.22 31.16
N GLU A 467 -20.77 -32.15 30.67
CA GLU A 467 -19.58 -32.62 31.34
C GLU A 467 -18.39 -31.73 31.00
N LEU A 468 -17.41 -31.68 31.89
CA LEU A 468 -16.21 -30.87 31.67
C LEU A 468 -15.19 -31.69 30.91
N PHE A 469 -14.84 -31.28 29.71
CA PHE A 469 -13.68 -31.78 28.96
C PHE A 469 -12.43 -31.07 29.47
N PRO A 470 -11.47 -31.76 30.06
CA PRO A 470 -10.28 -31.15 30.65
C PRO A 470 -9.30 -30.64 29.58
N SER A 471 -8.47 -29.65 29.91
CA SER A 471 -7.26 -29.33 29.17
C SER A 471 -6.22 -30.45 29.32
N PHE A 472 -5.17 -30.42 28.48
CA PHE A 472 -4.15 -31.48 28.51
C PHE A 472 -3.45 -31.57 29.88
N GLY A 473 -3.02 -30.44 30.45
CA GLY A 473 -2.44 -30.42 31.79
C GLY A 473 -3.43 -30.89 32.87
N MET A 474 -4.70 -30.48 32.77
CA MET A 474 -5.72 -30.98 33.71
C MET A 474 -5.96 -32.48 33.57
N LYS A 475 -5.88 -33.05 32.35
CA LYS A 475 -6.00 -34.51 32.14
C LYS A 475 -4.89 -35.24 32.88
N LEU A 476 -3.63 -34.79 32.75
CA LEU A 476 -2.50 -35.42 33.48
C LEU A 476 -2.72 -35.38 34.99
N LEU A 477 -3.13 -34.23 35.52
CA LEU A 477 -3.42 -34.07 36.94
C LEU A 477 -4.54 -35.03 37.46
N LEU A 478 -5.57 -35.24 36.63
CA LEU A 478 -6.68 -36.14 36.96
C LEU A 478 -6.28 -37.61 36.95
N GLU A 479 -5.28 -37.99 36.18
CA GLU A 479 -4.79 -39.37 36.14
C GLU A 479 -4.18 -39.82 37.47
N GLU A 480 -3.58 -38.87 38.21
CA GLU A 480 -3.06 -39.16 39.57
C GLU A 480 -4.15 -39.44 40.61
N LEU A 481 -5.40 -38.96 40.35
CA LEU A 481 -6.52 -39.17 41.28
C LEU A 481 -7.36 -40.40 41.01
N ARG A 482 -7.15 -41.10 39.87
CA ARG A 482 -8.05 -42.19 39.39
C ARG A 482 -8.13 -43.40 40.34
N ASP A 483 -7.05 -43.77 40.96
CA ASP A 483 -6.94 -44.99 41.74
C ASP A 483 -7.02 -44.81 43.25
N SER A 484 -7.50 -43.63 43.71
CA SER A 484 -7.53 -43.31 45.13
C SER A 484 -8.75 -43.85 45.84
N GLU A 485 -8.53 -44.58 46.96
CA GLU A 485 -9.58 -45.07 47.85
C GLU A 485 -10.22 -43.92 48.68
N GLU A 486 -9.51 -42.83 48.91
CA GLU A 486 -9.97 -41.63 49.65
C GLU A 486 -9.85 -40.38 48.81
N PRO A 487 -10.80 -40.12 47.88
CA PRO A 487 -10.67 -39.03 46.90
C PRO A 487 -10.51 -37.63 47.46
N GLN A 488 -11.09 -37.35 48.65
CA GLN A 488 -10.94 -36.02 49.27
C GLN A 488 -9.55 -35.78 49.82
N ALA A 489 -8.96 -36.83 50.46
CA ALA A 489 -7.61 -36.70 51.00
C ALA A 489 -6.59 -36.59 49.86
N ALA A 490 -6.74 -37.47 48.85
CA ALA A 490 -5.90 -37.43 47.66
C ALA A 490 -5.96 -36.08 46.92
N LEU A 491 -7.15 -35.48 46.78
CA LEU A 491 -7.32 -34.18 46.18
C LEU A 491 -6.59 -33.06 46.96
N LEU A 492 -6.62 -33.11 48.30
CA LEU A 492 -5.92 -32.13 49.13
C LEU A 492 -4.40 -32.30 49.09
N GLU A 493 -3.93 -33.54 49.03
CA GLU A 493 -2.52 -33.88 48.86
C GLU A 493 -2.01 -33.39 47.50
N LEU A 494 -2.72 -33.70 46.41
CA LEU A 494 -2.41 -33.23 45.07
C LEU A 494 -2.36 -31.70 44.98
N LEU A 495 -3.29 -31.01 45.64
CA LEU A 495 -3.28 -29.56 45.70
C LEU A 495 -2.08 -29.01 46.47
N ARG A 496 -1.64 -29.68 47.52
CA ARG A 496 -0.43 -29.32 48.27
C ARG A 496 0.82 -29.48 47.41
N ASP A 497 0.92 -30.60 46.67
CA ASP A 497 2.05 -30.88 45.78
C ASP A 497 2.07 -29.89 44.60
N THR A 498 0.91 -29.54 44.08
CA THR A 498 0.76 -28.49 43.06
C THR A 498 1.30 -27.14 43.52
N ILE A 499 0.97 -26.71 44.75
CA ILE A 499 1.46 -25.45 45.30
C ILE A 499 2.96 -25.53 45.60
N ASN A 500 3.47 -26.64 46.07
CA ASN A 500 4.89 -26.88 46.29
C ASN A 500 5.69 -26.76 45.00
N ALA A 501 5.24 -27.38 43.90
CA ALA A 501 5.87 -27.31 42.59
C ALA A 501 5.86 -25.88 42.05
N GLU A 502 4.75 -25.12 42.18
CA GLU A 502 4.68 -23.72 41.83
C GLU A 502 5.68 -22.87 42.62
N GLN A 503 5.77 -23.12 43.95
CA GLN A 503 6.68 -22.36 44.79
C GLN A 503 8.14 -22.64 44.48
N GLU A 504 8.50 -23.89 44.20
CA GLU A 504 9.84 -24.24 43.77
C GLU A 504 10.21 -23.50 42.45
N HIS A 505 9.29 -23.44 41.48
CA HIS A 505 9.50 -22.68 40.27
C HIS A 505 9.65 -21.18 40.57
N ILE A 506 8.80 -20.58 41.40
CA ILE A 506 8.88 -19.19 41.80
C ILE A 506 10.22 -18.87 42.47
N TYR A 507 10.65 -19.75 43.39
CA TYR A 507 11.93 -19.61 44.06
C TYR A 507 13.12 -19.64 43.12
N LYS A 508 13.19 -20.62 42.22
CA LYS A 508 14.21 -20.72 41.16
C LYS A 508 14.25 -19.45 40.30
N ALA A 509 13.09 -18.91 39.93
CA ALA A 509 13.00 -17.68 39.17
C ALA A 509 13.43 -16.42 39.96
N ILE A 510 13.18 -16.39 41.29
CA ILE A 510 13.68 -15.32 42.16
C ILE A 510 15.21 -15.44 42.30
N ALA A 511 15.75 -16.64 42.51
CA ALA A 511 17.19 -16.89 42.61
C ALA A 511 17.90 -16.47 41.31
N SER A 512 17.35 -16.82 40.16
CA SER A 512 17.88 -16.36 38.87
C SER A 512 17.81 -14.85 38.67
N LEU A 513 16.78 -14.17 39.21
CA LEU A 513 16.67 -12.71 39.15
C LEU A 513 17.73 -12.06 40.04
N VAL A 514 17.94 -12.56 41.26
CA VAL A 514 18.95 -12.07 42.19
C VAL A 514 20.35 -12.21 41.59
N TYR A 515 20.66 -13.39 41.05
CA TYR A 515 21.95 -13.64 40.43
C TYR A 515 22.20 -12.69 39.24
N ARG A 516 21.25 -12.59 38.31
CA ARG A 516 21.38 -11.68 37.15
C ARG A 516 21.45 -10.21 37.53
N THR A 517 20.84 -9.84 38.64
CA THR A 517 20.94 -8.47 39.17
C THR A 517 22.34 -8.18 39.68
N GLY A 518 22.98 -9.14 40.36
CA GLY A 518 24.37 -9.03 40.80
C GLY A 518 25.36 -8.93 39.64
N ASP A 519 25.26 -9.78 38.63
CA ASP A 519 26.10 -9.74 37.44
C ASP A 519 25.92 -8.42 36.65
N SER A 520 24.68 -7.93 36.53
CA SER A 520 24.41 -6.64 35.93
C SER A 520 24.92 -5.46 36.76
N LEU A 521 24.85 -5.55 38.08
CA LEU A 521 25.38 -4.53 39.00
C LEU A 521 26.89 -4.42 38.89
N GLU A 522 27.61 -5.52 38.88
CA GLU A 522 29.07 -5.55 38.66
C GLU A 522 29.47 -4.87 37.36
N THR A 523 28.80 -5.21 36.28
CA THR A 523 29.04 -4.58 34.97
C THR A 523 28.75 -3.08 34.97
N GLN A 524 27.62 -2.65 35.56
CA GLN A 524 27.24 -1.24 35.66
C GLN A 524 28.20 -0.47 36.55
N LEU A 525 28.67 -1.07 37.65
CA LEU A 525 29.62 -0.46 38.58
C LEU A 525 30.95 -0.20 37.85
N SER A 526 31.50 -1.20 37.17
CA SER A 526 32.74 -1.03 36.38
C SER A 526 32.61 0.13 35.37
N GLU A 527 31.52 0.17 34.60
CA GLU A 527 31.27 1.27 33.66
C GLU A 527 31.21 2.65 34.33
N ARG A 528 30.57 2.75 35.50
CA ARG A 528 30.43 4.04 36.22
C ARG A 528 31.73 4.48 36.82
N LEU A 529 32.55 3.55 37.31
CA LEU A 529 33.88 3.85 37.87
C LEU A 529 34.85 4.27 36.77
N ASP A 530 34.83 3.65 35.58
CA ASP A 530 35.62 4.09 34.42
C ASP A 530 35.24 5.53 33.99
N LEU A 531 33.95 5.89 34.04
CA LEU A 531 33.48 7.25 33.77
C LEU A 531 33.92 8.22 34.85
N LEU A 532 33.92 7.81 36.12
CA LEU A 532 34.46 8.60 37.23
C LEU A 532 35.96 8.87 37.03
N ASP A 533 36.75 7.85 36.72
CA ASP A 533 38.19 7.97 36.45
C ASP A 533 38.47 8.97 35.32
N THR A 534 37.69 8.86 34.23
CA THR A 534 37.76 9.79 33.09
C THR A 534 37.43 11.23 33.53
N PHE A 535 36.41 11.38 34.38
CA PHE A 535 36.00 12.69 34.89
C PHE A 535 37.09 13.32 35.78
N ILE A 536 37.65 12.55 36.71
CA ILE A 536 38.70 13.01 37.64
C ILE A 536 39.96 13.42 36.88
N GLN A 537 40.39 12.60 35.87
CA GLN A 537 41.52 12.95 35.02
C GLN A 537 41.32 14.28 34.27
N ASN A 538 40.12 14.48 33.71
CA ASN A 538 39.79 15.69 32.98
C ASN A 538 39.70 16.94 33.85
N GLN A 539 39.27 16.81 35.14
CA GLN A 539 39.22 17.93 36.06
C GLN A 539 40.62 18.46 36.45
N GLY A 540 41.65 17.59 36.44
CA GLY A 540 43.05 17.97 36.67
C GLY A 540 43.66 18.89 35.62
N ASP A 541 43.09 18.96 34.43
CA ASP A 541 43.57 19.73 33.28
C ASP A 541 42.80 21.05 33.02
N VAL A 542 41.78 21.39 33.83
CA VAL A 542 40.94 22.58 33.59
C VAL A 542 41.49 23.82 34.31
N GLU A 543 41.93 24.86 33.56
CA GLU A 543 42.41 26.15 34.10
C GLU A 543 41.25 27.13 34.52
N GLU A 544 39.97 26.79 34.25
CA GLU A 544 38.83 27.67 34.58
C GLU A 544 38.18 27.30 35.90
N VAL A 545 37.96 28.26 36.77
CA VAL A 545 37.29 28.08 38.06
C VAL A 545 35.80 27.90 37.85
N GLN A 546 35.36 26.65 37.81
CA GLN A 546 33.92 26.30 37.76
C GLN A 546 33.28 26.34 39.16
N ARG A 547 31.95 26.50 39.21
CA ARG A 547 31.24 26.46 40.52
C ARG A 547 31.11 25.01 40.98
N PRO A 548 31.34 24.73 42.28
CA PRO A 548 31.28 23.38 42.82
C PRO A 548 30.00 22.61 42.45
N GLN A 549 28.84 23.30 42.40
CA GLN A 549 27.56 22.67 42.05
C GLN A 549 27.46 22.34 40.55
N GLU A 550 28.13 23.09 39.69
CA GLU A 550 28.15 22.83 38.23
C GLU A 550 29.00 21.60 37.96
N ILE A 551 30.11 21.42 38.65
CA ILE A 551 30.98 20.25 38.59
C ILE A 551 30.23 18.99 39.05
N LEU A 552 29.47 19.04 40.16
CA LEU A 552 28.62 17.92 40.59
C LEU A 552 27.53 17.59 39.60
N ASN A 553 26.91 18.60 38.97
CA ASN A 553 25.87 18.35 37.97
C ASN A 553 26.46 17.70 36.71
N GLU A 554 27.66 18.08 36.31
CA GLU A 554 28.39 17.45 35.22
C GLU A 554 28.75 16.00 35.55
N LEU A 555 29.31 15.73 36.72
CA LEU A 555 29.56 14.38 37.22
C LEU A 555 28.28 13.52 37.20
N ASN A 556 27.20 14.01 37.82
CA ASN A 556 25.92 13.30 37.89
C ASN A 556 25.35 13.02 36.47
N SER A 557 25.53 13.94 35.54
CA SER A 557 25.11 13.76 34.15
C SER A 557 25.96 12.71 33.42
N LEU A 558 27.26 12.68 33.70
CA LEU A 558 28.20 11.73 33.08
C LEU A 558 27.98 10.30 33.58
N ILE A 559 27.92 10.13 34.91
CA ILE A 559 27.71 8.80 35.50
C ILE A 559 26.25 8.36 35.54
N HIS A 560 25.32 9.23 35.18
CA HIS A 560 23.86 8.98 35.19
C HIS A 560 23.33 8.57 36.59
N LEU A 561 23.91 9.08 37.65
CA LEU A 561 23.50 8.86 39.05
C LEU A 561 23.35 10.18 39.80
N PRO A 562 22.30 10.35 40.61
CA PRO A 562 22.09 11.57 41.39
C PRO A 562 22.87 11.53 42.71
N LEU A 563 24.17 11.75 42.72
CA LEU A 563 24.97 11.86 43.94
C LEU A 563 24.64 13.15 44.68
N LYS A 564 24.67 13.08 46.00
CA LYS A 564 24.44 14.21 46.90
C LYS A 564 25.67 14.38 47.80
N LEU A 565 26.43 15.41 47.56
CA LEU A 565 27.62 15.75 48.36
C LEU A 565 27.28 16.78 49.43
N THR A 566 27.97 16.71 50.59
CA THR A 566 27.95 17.73 51.61
C THR A 566 28.68 18.98 51.13
N ASN A 567 28.45 20.14 51.76
CA ASN A 567 29.11 21.39 51.40
C ASN A 567 30.67 21.31 51.50
N ASN A 568 31.19 20.46 52.34
CA ASN A 568 32.64 20.25 52.42
C ASN A 568 33.14 19.43 51.22
N GLN A 569 32.50 18.28 50.95
CA GLN A 569 32.81 17.45 49.80
C GLN A 569 32.68 18.19 48.49
N LEU A 570 31.66 19.07 48.32
CA LEU A 570 31.54 19.94 47.16
C LEU A 570 32.72 20.87 46.95
N ARG A 571 33.30 21.37 48.02
CA ARG A 571 34.51 22.20 47.95
C ARG A 571 35.74 21.36 47.59
N THR A 572 35.92 20.21 48.26
CA THR A 572 37.02 19.31 47.97
C THR A 572 36.94 18.86 46.51
N LEU A 573 35.75 18.50 45.98
CA LEU A 573 35.57 18.16 44.56
C LEU A 573 36.01 19.28 43.61
N ALA A 574 35.83 20.53 43.98
CA ALA A 574 36.22 21.67 43.18
C ALA A 574 37.72 22.07 43.36
N ASP A 575 38.30 21.81 44.52
CA ASP A 575 39.68 22.14 44.84
C ASP A 575 40.64 21.00 44.37
N ASP A 576 40.33 19.74 44.69
CA ASP A 576 41.08 18.57 44.27
C ASP A 576 40.15 17.34 44.24
N ALA A 577 39.72 16.92 43.03
CA ALA A 577 38.83 15.79 42.84
C ALA A 577 39.47 14.43 43.23
N TYR A 578 40.78 14.30 43.18
CA TYR A 578 41.51 13.10 43.59
C TYR A 578 41.39 12.81 45.11
N GLU A 579 41.34 13.88 45.95
CA GLU A 579 41.15 13.73 47.40
C GLU A 579 39.79 13.09 47.77
N LEU A 580 38.81 13.18 46.89
CA LEU A 580 37.44 12.70 47.05
C LEU A 580 37.17 11.40 46.30
N GLU A 581 38.13 10.82 45.58
CA GLU A 581 37.95 9.70 44.68
C GLU A 581 37.37 8.46 45.40
N ASP A 582 37.94 8.06 46.52
CA ASP A 582 37.50 6.90 47.31
C ASP A 582 36.07 7.08 47.83
N ASP A 583 35.75 8.28 48.37
CA ASP A 583 34.39 8.61 48.85
C ASP A 583 33.37 8.55 47.69
N LEU A 584 33.76 9.06 46.50
CA LEU A 584 32.86 9.02 45.29
C LEU A 584 32.66 7.59 44.78
N ARG A 585 33.67 6.76 44.79
CA ARG A 585 33.58 5.35 44.42
C ARG A 585 32.59 4.61 45.34
N GLU A 586 32.76 4.76 46.66
CA GLU A 586 31.87 4.18 47.67
C GLU A 586 30.42 4.70 47.51
N MET A 587 30.25 5.99 47.30
CA MET A 587 28.92 6.59 47.06
C MET A 587 28.25 6.10 45.80
N ILE A 588 28.98 5.92 44.71
CA ILE A 588 28.49 5.38 43.46
C ILE A 588 28.02 3.93 43.66
N GLU A 589 28.84 3.11 44.30
CA GLU A 589 28.53 1.72 44.61
C GLU A 589 27.25 1.58 45.44
N ILE A 590 27.16 2.27 46.56
CA ILE A 590 25.98 2.25 47.45
C ILE A 590 24.73 2.75 46.74
N GLN A 591 24.86 3.84 45.99
CA GLN A 591 23.71 4.41 45.29
C GLN A 591 23.21 3.51 44.13
N LEU A 592 24.13 2.93 43.38
CA LEU A 592 23.82 2.02 42.29
C LEU A 592 23.19 0.72 42.80
N THR A 593 23.78 0.14 43.85
CA THR A 593 23.25 -1.04 44.58
C THR A 593 21.85 -0.76 45.08
N LYS A 594 21.60 0.37 45.73
CA LYS A 594 20.27 0.76 46.21
C LYS A 594 19.21 0.83 45.11
N ILE A 595 19.55 1.37 43.95
CA ILE A 595 18.63 1.48 42.80
C ILE A 595 18.30 0.08 42.27
N ASN A 596 19.30 -0.79 42.13
CA ASN A 596 19.10 -2.16 41.66
C ASN A 596 18.33 -3.00 42.67
N LEU A 597 18.64 -2.92 43.95
CA LEU A 597 17.88 -3.56 45.02
C LEU A 597 16.42 -3.14 45.03
N THR A 598 16.14 -1.84 44.94
CA THR A 598 14.75 -1.35 44.94
C THR A 598 13.94 -1.92 43.77
N ARG A 599 14.54 -2.05 42.59
CA ARG A 599 13.90 -2.64 41.40
C ARG A 599 13.71 -4.14 41.59
N MET A 600 14.74 -4.84 42.06
CA MET A 600 14.74 -6.30 42.24
C MET A 600 13.73 -6.71 43.31
N ILE A 601 13.79 -6.11 44.50
CA ILE A 601 12.86 -6.40 45.59
C ILE A 601 11.42 -6.09 45.18
N GLY A 602 11.18 -4.95 44.53
CA GLY A 602 9.84 -4.63 44.02
C GLY A 602 9.33 -5.64 42.98
N ALA A 603 10.20 -6.21 42.17
CA ALA A 603 9.84 -7.27 41.23
C ALA A 603 9.53 -8.61 41.93
N ILE A 604 10.28 -8.91 43.03
CA ILE A 604 10.04 -10.10 43.86
C ILE A 604 8.72 -9.96 44.62
N GLU A 605 8.49 -8.82 45.29
CA GLU A 605 7.24 -8.53 46.00
C GLU A 605 6.01 -8.61 45.07
N TYR A 606 6.14 -8.08 43.87
CA TYR A 606 5.08 -8.20 42.85
C TYR A 606 4.77 -9.65 42.48
N ARG A 607 5.82 -10.48 42.37
CA ARG A 607 5.67 -11.92 42.07
C ARG A 607 5.09 -12.73 43.23
N LEU A 608 5.47 -12.40 44.42
CA LEU A 608 4.97 -13.03 45.66
C LEU A 608 3.57 -12.52 46.07
N GLU A 609 3.10 -11.44 45.46
CA GLU A 609 1.88 -10.68 45.86
C GLU A 609 1.89 -10.21 47.33
N GLN A 610 3.06 -10.12 47.94
CA GLN A 610 3.21 -9.65 49.31
C GLN A 610 4.54 -8.90 49.52
N PRO A 611 4.59 -7.92 50.44
CA PRO A 611 5.82 -7.21 50.74
C PRO A 611 6.82 -8.07 51.50
N LEU A 612 8.09 -7.90 51.18
CA LEU A 612 9.20 -8.47 51.93
C LEU A 612 9.61 -7.52 53.06
N SER A 613 9.87 -8.06 54.24
CA SER A 613 10.32 -7.27 55.39
C SER A 613 11.83 -6.97 55.30
N LEU A 614 12.28 -6.37 54.23
CA LEU A 614 13.68 -6.07 53.92
C LEU A 614 13.96 -4.56 53.99
N ASN A 615 15.11 -4.16 54.52
CA ASN A 615 15.53 -2.75 54.56
C ASN A 615 16.57 -2.50 53.45
N ASN A 616 16.14 -1.84 52.37
CA ASN A 616 16.99 -1.56 51.19
C ASN A 616 18.23 -0.69 51.55
N ASN A 617 18.21 0.08 52.62
CA ASN A 617 19.36 0.89 53.02
C ASN A 617 20.45 0.05 53.71
N GLU A 618 20.04 -0.90 54.55
CA GLU A 618 20.97 -1.82 55.21
C GLU A 618 21.57 -2.78 54.20
N LEU A 619 20.74 -3.34 53.28
CA LEU A 619 21.20 -4.22 52.22
C LEU A 619 22.18 -3.54 51.25
N ALA A 620 22.06 -2.25 51.01
CA ALA A 620 22.96 -1.52 50.11
C ALA A 620 24.39 -1.31 50.64
N GLU A 621 24.59 -1.53 51.94
CA GLU A 621 25.89 -1.45 52.61
C GLU A 621 26.53 -2.84 52.85
N MET A 622 25.85 -3.93 52.44
CA MET A 622 26.32 -5.30 52.58
C MET A 622 27.01 -5.78 51.29
N GLU A 623 27.85 -6.80 51.43
CA GLU A 623 28.41 -7.54 50.31
C GLU A 623 27.30 -8.26 49.55
N TRP A 624 27.38 -8.32 48.19
CA TRP A 624 26.31 -8.90 47.37
C TRP A 624 25.96 -10.32 47.74
N SER A 625 26.90 -11.15 48.12
CA SER A 625 26.68 -12.52 48.63
C SER A 625 25.82 -12.59 49.89
N GLU A 626 25.90 -11.61 50.76
CA GLU A 626 25.05 -11.49 51.94
C GLU A 626 23.66 -11.00 51.58
N VAL A 627 23.58 -10.04 50.61
CA VAL A 627 22.31 -9.55 50.06
C VAL A 627 21.55 -10.69 49.38
N GLU A 628 22.22 -11.50 48.58
CA GLU A 628 21.62 -12.66 47.92
C GLU A 628 20.98 -13.60 48.94
N LYS A 629 21.70 -13.92 49.99
CA LYS A 629 21.22 -14.83 51.07
C LYS A 629 20.00 -14.22 51.77
N GLU A 630 20.08 -12.96 52.24
CA GLU A 630 18.99 -12.33 52.97
C GLU A 630 17.71 -12.21 52.12
N VAL A 631 17.84 -11.90 50.83
CA VAL A 631 16.71 -11.79 49.91
C VAL A 631 16.09 -13.15 49.61
N LEU A 632 16.91 -14.21 49.46
CA LEU A 632 16.44 -15.56 49.21
C LEU A 632 15.78 -16.15 50.44
N ASP A 633 16.38 -15.94 51.64
CA ASP A 633 15.80 -16.40 52.93
C ASP A 633 14.43 -15.72 53.17
N ALA A 634 14.33 -14.41 52.91
CA ALA A 634 13.07 -13.68 53.01
C ALA A 634 12.00 -14.15 52.01
N ALA A 635 12.42 -14.50 50.80
CA ALA A 635 11.52 -15.03 49.79
C ALA A 635 11.02 -16.44 50.14
N ASP A 636 11.89 -17.29 50.65
CA ASP A 636 11.55 -18.65 51.09
C ASP A 636 10.55 -18.60 52.26
N GLN A 637 10.80 -17.79 53.27
CA GLN A 637 9.87 -17.60 54.37
C GLN A 637 8.49 -17.08 53.93
N ALA A 638 8.47 -16.19 52.90
CA ALA A 638 7.22 -15.70 52.34
C ALA A 638 6.45 -16.82 51.62
N LEU A 639 7.14 -17.68 50.89
CA LEU A 639 6.57 -18.83 50.20
C LEU A 639 6.04 -19.88 51.18
N GLU A 640 6.79 -20.23 52.23
CA GLU A 640 6.35 -21.14 53.30
C GLU A 640 5.07 -20.62 53.98
N THR A 641 5.03 -19.31 54.29
CA THR A 641 3.86 -18.66 54.90
C THR A 641 2.63 -18.77 53.98
N ARG A 642 2.83 -18.63 52.65
CA ARG A 642 1.77 -18.79 51.65
C ARG A 642 1.28 -20.25 51.58
N LEU A 643 2.18 -21.23 51.60
CA LEU A 643 1.86 -22.62 51.57
C LEU A 643 0.97 -23.04 52.77
N GLU A 644 1.39 -22.70 53.99
CA GLU A 644 0.65 -22.95 55.20
C GLU A 644 -0.75 -22.28 55.18
N ALA A 645 -0.84 -21.07 54.70
CA ALA A 645 -2.11 -20.35 54.63
C ALA A 645 -3.10 -20.99 53.62
N LEU A 646 -2.57 -21.49 52.49
CA LEU A 646 -3.40 -22.13 51.43
C LEU A 646 -3.66 -23.60 51.69
N ALA A 647 -2.61 -24.42 51.92
CA ALA A 647 -2.63 -25.88 51.91
C ALA A 647 -2.26 -26.55 53.26
N GLY A 648 -2.12 -25.76 54.35
CA GLY A 648 -1.94 -26.31 55.70
C GLY A 648 -3.15 -27.11 56.19
N GLU A 649 -3.05 -27.85 57.32
CA GLU A 649 -4.14 -28.71 57.82
C GLU A 649 -5.50 -28.02 57.93
N ASN A 650 -5.52 -26.71 58.31
CA ASN A 650 -6.70 -25.86 58.30
C ASN A 650 -6.61 -24.72 57.25
N GLY A 651 -5.94 -24.97 56.14
CA GLY A 651 -5.73 -24.01 55.07
C GLY A 651 -7.01 -23.59 54.36
N GLN A 652 -6.87 -22.56 53.53
CA GLN A 652 -8.01 -22.05 52.78
C GLN A 652 -8.64 -23.07 51.85
N LEU A 653 -7.83 -23.93 51.19
CA LEU A 653 -8.29 -24.94 50.23
C LEU A 653 -9.11 -26.04 50.92
N ALA A 654 -8.70 -26.51 52.08
CA ALA A 654 -9.47 -27.47 52.83
C ALA A 654 -10.87 -26.94 53.23
N ARG A 655 -10.94 -25.70 53.68
CA ARG A 655 -12.22 -25.05 53.99
C ARG A 655 -13.10 -24.82 52.78
N ASP A 656 -12.50 -24.46 51.66
CA ASP A 656 -13.23 -24.23 50.40
C ASP A 656 -13.74 -25.57 49.82
N LEU A 657 -12.95 -26.64 49.89
CA LEU A 657 -13.39 -27.97 49.47
C LEU A 657 -14.56 -28.47 50.35
N GLU A 658 -14.47 -28.38 51.67
CA GLU A 658 -15.56 -28.73 52.57
C GLU A 658 -16.83 -27.93 52.27
N SER A 659 -16.66 -26.65 51.98
CA SER A 659 -17.77 -25.76 51.63
C SER A 659 -18.39 -26.11 50.26
N ALA A 660 -17.60 -26.50 49.28
CA ALA A 660 -18.04 -26.94 47.96
C ALA A 660 -18.84 -28.25 48.08
N LEU A 661 -18.30 -29.24 48.78
CA LEU A 661 -18.97 -30.52 49.01
C LEU A 661 -20.25 -30.41 49.85
N LYS A 662 -20.36 -29.44 50.77
CA LYS A 662 -21.63 -29.14 51.47
C LYS A 662 -22.69 -28.54 50.59
N ARG A 663 -22.31 -27.76 49.57
CA ARG A 663 -23.23 -27.14 48.62
C ARG A 663 -23.70 -28.16 47.57
N GLU A 664 -22.79 -28.90 47.01
CA GLU A 664 -23.02 -29.88 45.94
C GLU A 664 -22.28 -31.18 46.27
N PRO A 665 -22.94 -32.09 46.96
CA PRO A 665 -22.36 -33.38 47.35
C PRO A 665 -22.02 -34.21 46.11
N VAL A 666 -20.75 -34.59 45.97
CA VAL A 666 -20.31 -35.51 44.91
C VAL A 666 -20.80 -36.88 45.20
N LYS A 667 -21.72 -37.40 44.36
CA LYS A 667 -22.28 -38.74 44.52
C LYS A 667 -21.34 -39.83 43.96
N ILE A 668 -20.67 -39.49 42.86
CA ILE A 668 -19.74 -40.35 42.16
C ILE A 668 -18.49 -39.53 41.88
N TRP A 669 -17.39 -39.99 42.37
CA TRP A 669 -16.08 -39.40 42.09
C TRP A 669 -15.61 -39.93 40.74
N ASN A 670 -15.59 -39.04 39.77
CA ASN A 670 -15.09 -39.27 38.41
C ASN A 670 -14.26 -38.07 37.95
N ASP A 671 -13.61 -38.20 36.81
CA ASP A 671 -12.73 -37.18 36.26
C ASP A 671 -13.44 -35.82 36.13
N THR A 672 -14.68 -35.79 35.70
CA THR A 672 -15.48 -34.54 35.57
C THR A 672 -15.72 -33.87 36.92
N ALA A 673 -16.06 -34.64 37.96
CA ALA A 673 -16.29 -34.09 39.31
C ALA A 673 -15.01 -33.57 39.91
N ASN A 674 -13.91 -34.34 39.80
CA ASN A 674 -12.57 -33.93 40.22
C ASN A 674 -12.10 -32.67 39.49
N ALA A 675 -12.23 -32.60 38.17
CA ALA A 675 -11.88 -31.41 37.35
C ALA A 675 -12.66 -30.17 37.77
N ARG A 676 -13.97 -30.31 38.01
CA ARG A 676 -14.79 -29.17 38.46
C ARG A 676 -14.36 -28.63 39.82
N LEU A 677 -14.04 -29.54 40.76
CA LEU A 677 -13.52 -29.18 42.07
C LEU A 677 -12.15 -28.51 41.97
N LEU A 678 -11.22 -29.09 41.22
CA LEU A 678 -9.89 -28.51 40.99
C LEU A 678 -9.94 -27.11 40.37
N LEU A 679 -10.73 -26.94 39.30
CA LEU A 679 -10.91 -25.62 38.67
C LEU A 679 -11.55 -24.62 39.63
N GLY A 680 -12.51 -25.03 40.43
CA GLY A 680 -13.17 -24.20 41.43
C GLY A 680 -12.23 -23.78 42.55
N LEU A 681 -11.34 -24.65 42.98
CA LEU A 681 -10.34 -24.41 44.04
C LEU A 681 -9.13 -23.61 43.54
N ALA A 682 -8.73 -23.81 42.27
CA ALA A 682 -7.66 -23.04 41.64
C ALA A 682 -8.07 -21.57 41.41
N GLN A 683 -9.34 -21.25 41.43
CA GLN A 683 -9.85 -19.88 41.21
C GLN A 683 -10.22 -19.19 42.52
N GLY A 684 -9.75 -17.97 42.68
CA GLY A 684 -10.15 -17.08 43.75
C GLY A 684 -11.00 -15.92 43.20
N VAL A 685 -11.81 -15.33 44.09
CA VAL A 685 -12.60 -14.13 43.76
C VAL A 685 -12.20 -12.98 44.68
N ARG A 686 -11.69 -11.91 44.10
CA ARG A 686 -11.40 -10.67 44.85
C ARG A 686 -12.31 -9.53 44.37
N SER A 687 -12.65 -8.62 45.30
CA SER A 687 -13.35 -7.40 44.94
C SER A 687 -12.34 -6.39 44.42
N GLY A 688 -12.42 -6.09 43.13
CA GLY A 688 -11.63 -5.05 42.47
C GLY A 688 -12.46 -3.79 42.23
N PHE A 689 -11.80 -2.68 41.92
CA PHE A 689 -12.44 -1.44 41.50
C PHE A 689 -12.09 -1.16 40.04
N ASP A 690 -13.11 -1.08 39.20
CA ASP A 690 -12.89 -0.74 37.79
C ASP A 690 -12.75 0.79 37.68
N ALA A 691 -11.56 1.24 37.33
CA ALA A 691 -11.23 2.66 37.18
C ALA A 691 -12.01 3.35 36.05
N ARG A 692 -12.54 2.60 35.08
CA ARG A 692 -13.27 3.13 33.94
C ARG A 692 -14.76 3.30 34.23
N THR A 693 -15.34 2.34 34.93
CA THR A 693 -16.79 2.35 35.27
C THR A 693 -17.07 2.90 36.66
N HIS A 694 -16.05 3.10 37.48
CA HIS A 694 -16.16 3.49 38.92
C HIS A 694 -17.07 2.55 39.74
N GLN A 695 -17.13 1.27 39.35
CA GLN A 695 -17.91 0.27 40.05
C GLN A 695 -17.01 -0.80 40.70
N GLN A 696 -17.48 -1.34 41.78
CA GLN A 696 -16.86 -2.50 42.42
C GLN A 696 -17.18 -3.75 41.60
N VAL A 697 -16.13 -4.39 41.04
CA VAL A 697 -16.25 -5.57 40.19
C VAL A 697 -15.62 -6.76 40.90
N LYS A 698 -16.26 -7.90 40.84
CA LYS A 698 -15.64 -9.14 41.29
C LYS A 698 -14.68 -9.62 40.20
N GLN A 699 -13.41 -9.68 40.53
CA GLN A 699 -12.34 -10.20 39.66
C GLN A 699 -12.01 -11.63 40.08
N VAL A 700 -12.01 -12.53 39.13
CA VAL A 700 -11.52 -13.89 39.31
C VAL A 700 -10.02 -13.87 39.07
N PHE A 701 -9.26 -14.54 39.91
CA PHE A 701 -7.82 -14.68 39.76
C PHE A 701 -7.42 -16.16 40.03
N ALA A 702 -6.32 -16.60 39.45
CA ALA A 702 -5.76 -17.91 39.75
C ALA A 702 -5.05 -17.86 41.11
N ARG A 703 -5.35 -18.77 41.99
CA ARG A 703 -4.70 -18.92 43.30
C ARG A 703 -3.37 -19.63 43.22
N PHE A 704 -3.28 -20.58 42.31
CA PHE A 704 -2.10 -21.37 42.00
C PHE A 704 -2.19 -21.91 40.57
N GLN A 705 -1.05 -22.33 40.01
CA GLN A 705 -0.91 -22.88 38.68
C GLN A 705 -0.48 -24.38 38.77
N TYR A 706 -1.30 -25.28 38.31
CA TYR A 706 -1.00 -26.73 38.37
C TYR A 706 -0.01 -27.20 37.29
N ILE A 707 0.25 -26.42 36.29
CA ILE A 707 1.15 -26.79 35.17
C ILE A 707 2.58 -27.07 35.61
N TYR A 708 3.04 -26.58 36.78
CA TYR A 708 4.40 -26.78 37.25
C TYR A 708 4.61 -28.19 37.84
N LEU A 709 3.60 -28.78 38.48
CA LEU A 709 3.64 -30.14 38.94
C LEU A 709 3.72 -31.11 37.75
N GLU A 710 2.81 -30.90 36.80
CA GLU A 710 2.74 -31.75 35.60
C GLU A 710 3.99 -31.61 34.71
N ALA A 711 4.62 -30.45 34.70
CA ALA A 711 5.87 -30.26 33.97
C ALA A 711 6.97 -31.20 34.43
N GLN A 712 7.03 -31.57 35.73
CA GLN A 712 8.02 -32.50 36.25
C GLN A 712 7.86 -33.90 35.69
N SER A 713 6.62 -34.32 35.40
CA SER A 713 6.32 -35.65 34.81
C SER A 713 6.75 -35.76 33.33
N LEU A 714 6.95 -34.63 32.66
CA LEU A 714 7.31 -34.59 31.24
C LEU A 714 8.82 -34.66 30.96
N VAL A 715 9.66 -34.35 31.95
CA VAL A 715 11.13 -34.18 31.76
C VAL A 715 11.82 -35.42 31.18
N ASN A 716 11.34 -36.62 31.49
CA ASN A 716 11.96 -37.90 31.09
C ASN A 716 11.17 -38.65 30.02
N ARG A 717 10.21 -37.99 29.33
CA ARG A 717 9.40 -38.66 28.30
C ARG A 717 10.07 -38.64 26.94
N GLU A 718 9.82 -39.64 26.13
CA GLU A 718 10.23 -39.68 24.72
C GLU A 718 9.40 -38.70 23.90
N ALA A 719 10.06 -37.96 22.97
CA ALA A 719 9.41 -36.90 22.20
C ALA A 719 8.23 -37.41 21.36
N GLU A 720 8.41 -38.53 20.68
CA GLU A 720 7.40 -39.14 19.82
C GLU A 720 6.17 -39.59 20.61
N GLU A 721 6.37 -40.19 21.81
CA GLU A 721 5.27 -40.62 22.68
C GLU A 721 4.46 -39.39 23.17
N LEU A 722 5.15 -38.34 23.58
CA LEU A 722 4.51 -37.11 24.04
C LEU A 722 3.75 -36.39 22.93
N ILE A 723 4.32 -36.38 21.72
CA ILE A 723 3.65 -35.77 20.53
C ILE A 723 2.32 -36.49 20.25
N GLU A 724 2.34 -37.83 20.21
CA GLU A 724 1.11 -38.62 19.97
C GLU A 724 0.08 -38.42 21.09
N GLU A 725 0.50 -38.40 22.34
CA GLU A 725 -0.42 -38.18 23.47
C GLU A 725 -1.09 -36.82 23.43
N VAL A 726 -0.33 -35.76 23.14
CA VAL A 726 -0.89 -34.40 22.98
C VAL A 726 -1.82 -34.34 21.77
N MET A 727 -1.45 -34.98 20.65
CA MET A 727 -2.28 -35.01 19.45
C MET A 727 -3.57 -35.80 19.67
N ASP A 728 -3.52 -36.95 20.33
CA ASP A 728 -4.70 -37.74 20.68
C ASP A 728 -5.67 -36.94 21.55
N HIS A 729 -5.14 -36.21 22.53
CA HIS A 729 -5.93 -35.34 23.37
C HIS A 729 -6.59 -34.20 22.57
N PHE A 730 -5.86 -33.53 21.68
CA PHE A 730 -6.43 -32.46 20.85
C PHE A 730 -7.46 -32.99 19.85
N ASN A 731 -7.25 -34.19 19.32
CA ASN A 731 -8.24 -34.84 18.45
C ASN A 731 -9.53 -35.16 19.22
N ALA A 732 -9.42 -35.74 20.40
CA ALA A 732 -10.57 -36.00 21.28
C ALA A 732 -11.29 -34.69 21.67
N ALA A 733 -10.54 -33.61 21.93
CA ALA A 733 -11.11 -32.28 22.20
C ALA A 733 -11.86 -31.70 20.98
N GLN A 734 -11.35 -31.91 19.75
CA GLN A 734 -12.06 -31.52 18.54
C GLN A 734 -13.39 -32.27 18.37
N ASP A 735 -13.38 -33.60 18.60
CA ASP A 735 -14.58 -34.45 18.51
C ASP A 735 -15.62 -34.01 19.55
N ALA A 736 -15.19 -33.77 20.78
CA ALA A 736 -16.07 -33.29 21.85
C ALA A 736 -16.66 -31.91 21.51
N LEU A 737 -15.86 -30.99 20.96
CA LEU A 737 -16.29 -29.67 20.56
C LEU A 737 -17.26 -29.71 19.35
N GLN A 738 -16.99 -30.60 18.38
CA GLN A 738 -17.90 -30.84 17.25
C GLN A 738 -19.25 -31.36 17.74
N SER A 739 -19.26 -32.34 18.64
CA SER A 739 -20.47 -32.85 19.24
C SER A 739 -21.26 -31.77 20.01
N ALA A 740 -20.55 -30.94 20.79
CA ALA A 740 -21.16 -29.84 21.52
C ALA A 740 -21.81 -28.79 20.58
N TRP A 741 -21.15 -28.46 19.46
CA TRP A 741 -21.73 -27.59 18.45
C TRP A 741 -22.92 -28.20 17.73
N GLY A 742 -22.89 -29.50 17.45
CA GLY A 742 -24.01 -30.24 16.87
C GLY A 742 -25.24 -30.17 17.76
N GLU A 743 -25.09 -30.47 19.04
CA GLU A 743 -26.19 -30.41 20.02
C GLU A 743 -26.70 -28.98 20.20
N ALA A 744 -25.81 -27.95 20.22
CA ALA A 744 -26.21 -26.56 20.29
C ALA A 744 -27.08 -26.16 19.09
N LYS A 745 -26.68 -26.56 17.88
CA LYS A 745 -27.44 -26.31 16.65
C LYS A 745 -28.76 -27.10 16.59
N TRP A 746 -28.74 -28.33 17.07
CA TRP A 746 -29.95 -29.11 17.21
C TRP A 746 -30.99 -28.44 18.15
N ARG A 747 -30.54 -27.96 19.33
CA ARG A 747 -31.38 -27.25 20.29
C ARG A 747 -31.91 -25.92 19.69
N GLU A 748 -31.10 -25.20 18.96
CA GLU A 748 -31.53 -23.98 18.26
C GLU A 748 -32.62 -24.26 17.23
N GLY A 749 -32.41 -25.23 16.33
CA GLY A 749 -33.37 -25.61 15.31
C GLY A 749 -34.67 -26.17 15.93
N ARG A 750 -34.57 -26.97 17.00
CA ARG A 750 -35.73 -27.50 17.73
C ARG A 750 -36.54 -26.39 18.41
N ALA A 751 -35.89 -25.38 18.98
CA ALA A 751 -36.58 -24.25 19.59
C ALA A 751 -37.39 -23.46 18.56
N HIS A 752 -36.87 -23.29 17.35
CA HIS A 752 -37.60 -22.68 16.23
C HIS A 752 -38.77 -23.57 15.75
N ALA A 753 -38.58 -24.87 15.71
CA ALA A 753 -39.61 -25.84 15.30
C ALA A 753 -40.79 -25.92 16.25
N THR A 754 -40.64 -25.70 17.56
CA THR A 754 -41.72 -25.69 18.55
C THR A 754 -42.66 -24.47 18.41
N LEU A 755 -42.21 -23.44 17.74
CA LEU A 755 -42.99 -22.21 17.46
C LEU A 755 -43.70 -22.26 16.10
N ALA A 756 -43.38 -23.25 15.27
CA ALA A 756 -43.86 -23.39 13.91
C ALA A 756 -44.80 -24.59 13.75
N ASP A 757 -45.59 -24.58 12.70
CA ASP A 757 -46.51 -25.65 12.35
C ASP A 757 -45.79 -26.99 12.12
N THR A 758 -46.33 -28.09 12.63
CA THR A 758 -45.73 -29.45 12.60
C THR A 758 -45.57 -30.03 11.19
N SER A 759 -46.02 -29.31 10.16
CA SER A 759 -45.92 -29.69 8.74
C SER A 759 -44.66 -29.17 8.02
N THR A 760 -43.78 -28.40 8.70
CA THR A 760 -42.63 -27.81 8.07
C THR A 760 -41.49 -28.80 7.95
N PRO A 761 -40.84 -28.98 6.76
CA PRO A 761 -39.76 -29.94 6.54
C PRO A 761 -38.55 -29.63 7.41
N LEU A 762 -37.81 -30.68 7.84
CA LEU A 762 -36.55 -30.56 8.62
C LEU A 762 -35.50 -29.65 7.95
N SER A 763 -35.43 -29.72 6.62
CA SER A 763 -34.51 -28.88 5.84
C SER A 763 -34.65 -27.38 6.05
N THR A 764 -35.86 -26.92 6.44
CA THR A 764 -36.13 -25.52 6.77
C THR A 764 -35.43 -25.08 8.07
N TYR A 765 -35.20 -26.03 9.01
CA TYR A 765 -34.59 -25.74 10.31
C TYR A 765 -33.11 -26.07 10.34
N PHE A 766 -32.68 -27.08 9.59
CA PHE A 766 -31.35 -27.65 9.66
C PHE A 766 -30.56 -27.54 8.34
N GLY A 767 -31.21 -27.03 7.28
CA GLY A 767 -30.55 -26.77 5.99
C GLY A 767 -29.94 -28.04 5.37
N PRO A 768 -28.75 -27.92 4.74
CA PRO A 768 -28.13 -29.04 4.03
C PRO A 768 -27.72 -30.21 4.92
N ALA A 769 -27.67 -30.04 6.25
CA ALA A 769 -27.37 -31.15 7.16
C ALA A 769 -28.39 -32.29 7.06
N THR A 770 -29.61 -32.01 6.57
CA THR A 770 -30.64 -33.05 6.39
C THR A 770 -30.41 -33.97 5.20
N ASP A 771 -29.53 -33.61 4.26
CA ASP A 771 -29.25 -34.38 3.05
C ASP A 771 -28.67 -35.76 3.38
N ILE A 772 -28.01 -35.90 4.56
CA ILE A 772 -27.45 -37.19 5.02
C ILE A 772 -28.50 -38.20 5.38
N LEU A 773 -29.75 -37.77 5.69
CA LEU A 773 -30.82 -38.64 6.12
C LEU A 773 -31.50 -39.41 4.98
N GLY A 774 -31.23 -39.04 3.72
CA GLY A 774 -31.79 -39.69 2.52
C GLY A 774 -33.31 -39.45 2.33
N ASP A 775 -33.84 -39.95 1.22
CA ASP A 775 -35.25 -39.72 0.81
C ASP A 775 -36.28 -40.45 1.70
N ASP A 776 -35.86 -41.44 2.48
CA ASP A 776 -36.77 -42.24 3.32
C ASP A 776 -37.36 -41.51 4.56
N LEU A 777 -36.81 -40.31 4.86
CA LEU A 777 -37.26 -39.46 5.99
C LEU A 777 -37.92 -38.15 5.51
N ALA A 778 -38.55 -38.21 4.36
CA ALA A 778 -39.03 -37.04 3.59
C ALA A 778 -39.99 -36.10 4.29
N GLU A 779 -40.37 -36.22 5.56
CA GLU A 779 -41.09 -35.22 6.35
C GLU A 779 -41.30 -35.54 7.83
N PRO A 780 -40.32 -36.02 8.60
CA PRO A 780 -40.46 -36.10 10.03
C PRO A 780 -40.34 -34.73 10.70
N SER A 781 -41.20 -34.44 11.63
CA SER A 781 -41.01 -33.35 12.58
C SER A 781 -39.80 -33.66 13.48
N PRO A 782 -39.04 -32.63 13.93
CA PRO A 782 -37.91 -32.82 14.86
C PRO A 782 -38.28 -33.65 16.13
N ALA A 783 -39.53 -33.64 16.52
CA ALA A 783 -40.05 -34.39 17.68
C ALA A 783 -40.20 -35.90 17.43
N ASN A 784 -40.32 -36.31 16.17
CA ASN A 784 -40.61 -37.68 15.77
C ASN A 784 -39.41 -38.38 15.10
N LEU A 785 -38.23 -37.75 15.11
CA LEU A 785 -37.04 -38.31 14.50
C LEU A 785 -36.52 -39.48 15.35
N PRO A 786 -36.21 -40.66 14.73
CA PRO A 786 -35.58 -41.78 15.45
C PRO A 786 -34.25 -41.35 16.10
N ASP A 787 -33.90 -41.92 17.25
CA ASP A 787 -32.69 -41.52 17.98
C ASP A 787 -31.41 -41.69 17.15
N GLU A 788 -31.28 -42.72 16.32
CA GLU A 788 -30.15 -42.94 15.43
C GLU A 788 -30.02 -41.85 14.36
N SER A 789 -31.13 -41.49 13.72
CA SER A 789 -31.18 -40.42 12.73
C SER A 789 -30.93 -39.04 13.36
N ARG A 790 -31.38 -38.84 14.58
CA ARG A 790 -31.10 -37.64 15.36
C ARG A 790 -29.64 -37.49 15.68
N GLU A 791 -28.98 -38.57 16.08
CA GLU A 791 -27.55 -38.60 16.38
C GLU A 791 -26.72 -38.32 15.13
N THR A 792 -27.06 -38.95 14.02
CA THR A 792 -26.44 -38.70 12.71
C THR A 792 -26.58 -37.23 12.28
N LEU A 793 -27.77 -36.63 12.45
CA LEU A 793 -28.00 -35.23 12.12
C LEU A 793 -27.23 -34.30 13.06
N ILE A 794 -27.15 -34.59 14.37
CA ILE A 794 -26.38 -33.80 15.31
C ILE A 794 -24.89 -33.78 14.93
N ASN A 795 -24.34 -34.97 14.59
CA ASN A 795 -22.94 -35.07 14.17
C ASN A 795 -22.68 -34.26 12.89
N GLU A 796 -23.57 -34.30 11.89
CA GLU A 796 -23.44 -33.56 10.67
C GLU A 796 -23.58 -32.04 10.90
N LEU A 797 -24.51 -31.59 11.73
CA LEU A 797 -24.64 -30.20 12.15
C LEU A 797 -23.36 -29.70 12.82
N GLY A 798 -22.74 -30.54 13.66
CA GLY A 798 -21.47 -30.25 14.31
C GLY A 798 -20.35 -30.09 13.28
N ARG A 799 -20.24 -31.07 12.37
CA ARG A 799 -19.24 -31.10 11.30
C ARG A 799 -19.32 -29.82 10.41
N LEU A 800 -20.49 -29.49 9.93
CA LEU A 800 -20.70 -28.31 9.10
C LEU A 800 -20.37 -27.00 9.85
N ARG A 801 -20.75 -26.94 11.13
CA ARG A 801 -20.44 -25.75 11.95
C ARG A 801 -18.94 -25.62 12.23
N MET A 802 -18.26 -26.73 12.54
CA MET A 802 -16.82 -26.74 12.74
C MET A 802 -16.08 -26.34 11.45
N THR A 803 -16.46 -26.88 10.31
CA THR A 803 -15.87 -26.49 9.00
C THR A 803 -16.06 -25.01 8.72
N GLU A 804 -17.22 -24.44 9.04
CA GLU A 804 -17.45 -22.99 8.89
C GLU A 804 -16.53 -22.15 9.79
N ILE A 805 -16.38 -22.53 11.06
CA ILE A 805 -15.47 -21.88 12.02
C ILE A 805 -14.03 -22.00 11.54
N GLN A 806 -13.59 -23.20 11.17
CA GLN A 806 -12.24 -23.46 10.66
C GLN A 806 -11.94 -22.64 9.41
N ARG A 807 -12.89 -22.54 8.48
CA ARG A 807 -12.78 -21.70 7.27
C ARG A 807 -12.60 -20.23 7.60
N GLN A 808 -13.40 -19.71 8.52
CA GLN A 808 -13.28 -18.32 8.97
C GLN A 808 -11.94 -18.04 9.66
N LEU A 809 -11.47 -18.97 10.51
CA LEU A 809 -10.18 -18.87 11.17
C LEU A 809 -9.03 -18.84 10.17
N LEU A 810 -8.98 -19.79 9.25
CA LEU A 810 -7.94 -19.88 8.23
C LEU A 810 -7.92 -18.64 7.35
N LEU A 811 -9.07 -18.19 6.85
CA LEU A 811 -9.16 -17.01 6.00
C LEU A 811 -8.77 -15.73 6.73
N SER A 812 -9.14 -15.59 8.01
CA SER A 812 -8.77 -14.39 8.79
C SER A 812 -7.27 -14.40 9.08
N ALA A 813 -6.69 -15.52 9.52
CA ALA A 813 -5.26 -15.65 9.78
C ALA A 813 -4.42 -15.38 8.52
N ILE A 814 -4.78 -16.02 7.39
CA ILE A 814 -4.10 -15.78 6.11
C ILE A 814 -4.19 -14.29 5.72
N THR A 815 -5.36 -13.67 5.88
CA THR A 815 -5.55 -12.27 5.48
C THR A 815 -4.76 -11.30 6.36
N GLU A 816 -4.82 -11.46 7.69
CA GLU A 816 -4.13 -10.61 8.64
C GLU A 816 -2.61 -10.69 8.44
N GLN A 817 -2.07 -11.90 8.41
CA GLN A 817 -0.64 -12.14 8.29
C GLN A 817 -0.10 -11.75 6.89
N TRP A 818 -0.89 -11.98 5.83
CA TRP A 818 -0.50 -11.56 4.47
C TRP A 818 -0.41 -10.04 4.33
N VAL A 819 -1.33 -9.28 4.92
CA VAL A 819 -1.29 -7.81 4.89
C VAL A 819 -0.06 -7.29 5.65
N GLU A 820 0.24 -7.86 6.81
CA GLU A 820 1.44 -7.51 7.56
C GLU A 820 2.72 -7.83 6.79
N TYR A 821 2.77 -9.02 6.18
CA TYR A 821 3.87 -9.46 5.33
C TYR A 821 4.12 -8.49 4.16
N LEU A 822 3.08 -8.07 3.44
CA LEU A 822 3.21 -7.11 2.34
C LEU A 822 3.84 -5.79 2.80
N THR A 823 3.50 -5.33 3.99
CA THR A 823 4.08 -4.11 4.58
C THR A 823 5.57 -4.30 4.88
N LYS A 824 5.94 -5.44 5.45
CA LYS A 824 7.35 -5.77 5.75
C LYS A 824 8.19 -5.92 4.48
N VAL A 825 7.66 -6.57 3.45
CA VAL A 825 8.34 -6.75 2.16
C VAL A 825 8.53 -5.43 1.42
N GLU A 826 7.55 -4.51 1.47
CA GLU A 826 7.70 -3.18 0.88
C GLU A 826 8.79 -2.37 1.61
N ALA A 827 8.86 -2.44 2.94
CA ALA A 827 9.95 -1.84 3.70
C ALA A 827 11.32 -2.43 3.33
N LEU A 828 11.39 -3.76 3.17
CA LEU A 828 12.60 -4.45 2.69
C LEU A 828 13.01 -3.95 1.29
N ARG A 829 12.05 -3.83 0.36
CA ARG A 829 12.29 -3.35 -1.00
C ARG A 829 12.90 -1.95 -1.03
N VAL A 830 12.48 -1.07 -0.12
CA VAL A 830 13.02 0.29 -0.02
C VAL A 830 14.45 0.28 0.54
N SER A 831 14.71 -0.56 1.56
CA SER A 831 16.02 -0.58 2.25
C SER A 831 17.09 -1.39 1.53
N ILE A 832 16.73 -2.39 0.74
CA ILE A 832 17.64 -3.36 0.14
C ILE A 832 18.67 -2.72 -0.81
N GLY A 833 18.35 -1.57 -1.40
CA GLY A 833 19.26 -0.81 -2.25
C GLY A 833 20.56 -0.40 -1.55
N LEU A 834 20.56 -0.32 -0.22
CA LEU A 834 21.73 0.00 0.58
C LEU A 834 22.78 -1.13 0.57
N GLU A 835 22.38 -2.38 0.31
CA GLU A 835 23.30 -3.52 0.19
C GLU A 835 24.32 -3.35 -0.96
N ALA A 836 23.99 -2.55 -1.97
CA ALA A 836 24.91 -2.21 -3.04
C ALA A 836 26.19 -1.50 -2.54
N TYR A 837 26.09 -0.70 -1.47
CA TYR A 837 27.27 -0.07 -0.85
C TYR A 837 28.21 -1.09 -0.18
N ALA A 838 27.66 -2.23 0.26
CA ALA A 838 28.42 -3.35 0.80
C ALA A 838 28.93 -4.32 -0.29
N GLN A 839 28.86 -3.94 -1.58
CA GLN A 839 29.23 -4.75 -2.74
C GLN A 839 28.46 -6.08 -2.84
N ARG A 840 27.24 -6.12 -2.33
CA ARG A 840 26.35 -7.27 -2.43
C ARG A 840 25.29 -7.00 -3.49
N ASP A 841 24.91 -8.04 -4.23
CA ASP A 841 23.82 -7.94 -5.20
C ASP A 841 22.47 -7.74 -4.45
N PRO A 842 21.81 -6.59 -4.58
CA PRO A 842 20.55 -6.30 -3.87
C PRO A 842 19.43 -7.29 -4.20
N LEU A 843 19.36 -7.79 -5.45
CA LEU A 843 18.31 -8.72 -5.86
C LEU A 843 18.48 -10.09 -5.20
N VAL A 844 19.71 -10.59 -5.10
CA VAL A 844 20.04 -11.84 -4.42
C VAL A 844 19.70 -11.74 -2.93
N GLN A 845 20.08 -10.64 -2.29
CA GLN A 845 19.77 -10.42 -0.87
C GLN A 845 18.26 -10.27 -0.64
N TYR A 846 17.55 -9.57 -1.52
CA TYR A 846 16.10 -9.46 -1.46
C TYR A 846 15.41 -10.83 -1.56
N ARG A 847 15.80 -11.65 -2.54
CA ARG A 847 15.24 -13.01 -2.70
C ARG A 847 15.43 -13.85 -1.43
N ARG A 848 16.63 -13.81 -0.85
CA ARG A 848 16.94 -14.53 0.38
C ARG A 848 16.08 -14.06 1.54
N GLN A 849 16.10 -12.76 1.84
CA GLN A 849 15.36 -12.20 2.98
C GLN A 849 13.84 -12.33 2.78
N ALA A 850 13.32 -12.10 1.58
CA ALA A 850 11.89 -12.32 1.29
C ALA A 850 11.48 -13.79 1.45
N SER A 851 12.37 -14.76 1.12
CA SER A 851 12.10 -16.17 1.34
C SER A 851 12.09 -16.54 2.83
N GLU A 852 13.03 -16.03 3.60
CA GLU A 852 13.08 -16.20 5.06
C GLU A 852 11.82 -15.61 5.73
N MET A 853 11.46 -14.38 5.36
CA MET A 853 10.25 -13.72 5.84
C MET A 853 8.97 -14.47 5.45
N PHE A 854 8.94 -15.11 4.27
CA PHE A 854 7.81 -15.91 3.84
C PHE A 854 7.66 -17.21 4.64
N GLN A 855 8.77 -17.83 5.05
CA GLN A 855 8.73 -18.98 5.96
C GLN A 855 8.18 -18.57 7.34
N VAL A 856 8.59 -17.41 7.85
CA VAL A 856 8.03 -16.86 9.11
C VAL A 856 6.54 -16.60 8.94
N LEU A 857 6.09 -15.99 7.83
CA LEU A 857 4.67 -15.80 7.53
C LEU A 857 3.87 -17.12 7.62
N MET A 858 4.38 -18.20 7.02
CA MET A 858 3.70 -19.49 7.05
C MET A 858 3.63 -20.08 8.46
N SER A 859 4.67 -19.89 9.27
CA SER A 859 4.69 -20.24 10.68
C SER A 859 3.70 -19.40 11.50
N ASP A 860 3.65 -18.10 11.28
CA ASP A 860 2.75 -17.18 11.98
C ASP A 860 1.28 -17.48 11.67
N ILE A 861 0.94 -17.79 10.41
CA ILE A 861 -0.42 -18.24 10.03
C ILE A 861 -0.78 -19.49 10.80
N ARG A 862 0.10 -20.49 10.84
CA ARG A 862 -0.14 -21.75 11.55
C ARG A 862 -0.33 -21.53 13.05
N SER A 863 0.58 -20.84 13.71
CA SER A 863 0.50 -20.53 15.14
C SER A 863 -0.77 -19.74 15.49
N GLN A 864 -1.16 -18.78 14.64
CA GLN A 864 -2.38 -18.01 14.84
C GLN A 864 -3.65 -18.88 14.71
N VAL A 865 -3.69 -19.80 13.76
CA VAL A 865 -4.81 -20.73 13.59
C VAL A 865 -4.88 -21.68 14.78
N VAL A 866 -3.77 -22.32 15.14
CA VAL A 866 -3.69 -23.26 16.25
C VAL A 866 -4.11 -22.60 17.57
N SER A 867 -3.63 -21.41 17.88
CA SER A 867 -3.98 -20.67 19.11
C SER A 867 -5.46 -20.33 19.26
N ARG A 868 -6.25 -20.40 18.16
CA ARG A 868 -7.67 -20.01 18.16
C ARG A 868 -8.63 -21.15 17.85
N VAL A 869 -8.13 -22.34 17.56
CA VAL A 869 -8.96 -23.45 17.07
C VAL A 869 -10.03 -23.89 18.08
N PHE A 870 -9.71 -23.88 19.38
CA PHE A 870 -10.62 -24.24 20.47
C PHE A 870 -11.26 -23.02 21.14
N ALA A 871 -10.98 -21.79 20.69
CA ALA A 871 -11.52 -20.58 21.30
C ALA A 871 -13.02 -20.36 21.01
N TYR A 872 -13.54 -20.97 19.94
CA TYR A 872 -14.92 -20.85 19.55
C TYR A 872 -15.75 -21.99 20.14
N GLN A 873 -16.43 -21.69 21.27
CA GLN A 873 -17.29 -22.63 21.99
C GLN A 873 -18.77 -22.23 21.89
N PRO A 874 -19.74 -23.19 21.88
CA PRO A 874 -21.15 -22.86 21.86
C PRO A 874 -21.57 -22.13 23.15
N ARG A 875 -22.35 -21.07 23.04
CA ARG A 875 -22.87 -20.34 24.20
C ARG A 875 -23.86 -21.21 24.97
N ARG A 876 -23.68 -21.33 26.26
CA ARG A 876 -24.67 -21.99 27.13
C ARG A 876 -25.98 -21.19 27.13
N TRP A 877 -27.12 -21.88 27.00
CA TRP A 877 -28.44 -21.27 27.06
C TRP A 877 -28.83 -20.84 28.49
N ASN A 878 -28.21 -21.42 29.51
CA ASN A 878 -28.38 -21.00 30.91
C ASN A 878 -27.01 -20.67 31.51
N ALA A 879 -26.74 -19.37 31.63
CA ALA A 879 -25.53 -18.89 32.32
C ALA A 879 -25.62 -19.14 33.83
N SER A 880 -24.99 -20.19 34.31
CA SER A 880 -24.59 -20.28 35.72
C SER A 880 -23.45 -19.27 36.01
N PRO A 881 -23.30 -18.74 37.20
CA PRO A 881 -22.39 -17.62 37.48
C PRO A 881 -20.90 -17.87 37.19
N LEU A 882 -20.50 -19.09 36.94
CA LEU A 882 -19.13 -19.46 36.51
C LEU A 882 -18.84 -19.07 35.03
N GLY A 883 -19.85 -18.91 34.18
CA GLY A 883 -19.71 -18.52 32.77
C GLY A 883 -19.54 -17.02 32.50
N ALA A 884 -19.56 -16.17 33.53
CA ALA A 884 -19.49 -14.70 33.36
C ALA A 884 -18.08 -14.18 32.98
N VAL A 885 -17.06 -15.02 33.09
CA VAL A 885 -15.66 -14.66 32.77
C VAL A 885 -15.38 -14.83 31.27
N GLU A 886 -16.04 -15.82 30.62
CA GLU A 886 -15.88 -16.04 29.18
C GLU A 886 -16.55 -14.95 28.33
N ALA A 887 -17.62 -14.32 28.81
CA ALA A 887 -18.32 -13.25 28.09
C ALA A 887 -17.53 -11.94 27.99
N ALA A 888 -16.52 -11.73 28.82
CA ALA A 888 -15.67 -10.52 28.80
C ALA A 888 -14.61 -10.56 27.71
N ASN A 889 -14.11 -11.75 27.31
CA ASN A 889 -13.08 -11.88 26.27
C ASN A 889 -13.65 -11.91 24.84
N THR A 890 -14.92 -12.29 24.67
CA THR A 890 -15.57 -12.29 23.34
C THR A 890 -16.22 -10.95 22.97
N ALA A 891 -16.28 -9.97 23.89
CA ALA A 891 -16.88 -8.65 23.64
C ALA A 891 -15.93 -7.67 22.91
N SER A 892 -14.69 -8.02 22.64
CA SER A 892 -13.73 -7.15 21.93
C SER A 892 -13.82 -7.18 20.40
N ASP A 893 -14.56 -8.11 19.79
CA ASP A 893 -14.61 -8.29 18.35
C ASP A 893 -15.87 -7.76 17.63
N THR A 894 -16.74 -7.05 18.32
CA THR A 894 -17.78 -6.28 17.63
C THR A 894 -17.22 -4.89 17.28
N VAL A 895 -16.51 -4.80 16.17
CA VAL A 895 -16.24 -3.54 15.48
C VAL A 895 -17.56 -2.93 15.05
N GLN A 896 -18.17 -2.16 15.94
CA GLN A 896 -19.22 -1.23 15.55
C GLN A 896 -18.64 -0.22 14.58
N LYS A 897 -19.13 -0.25 13.34
CA LYS A 897 -18.97 0.84 12.38
C LYS A 897 -19.44 2.15 13.02
N SER A 898 -18.55 2.87 13.67
CA SER A 898 -18.81 4.24 14.12
C SER A 898 -18.82 5.15 12.90
N LYS A 899 -19.96 5.73 12.61
CA LYS A 899 -20.11 6.87 11.68
C LYS A 899 -19.15 7.98 12.12
N PRO A 900 -18.48 8.69 11.20
CA PRO A 900 -17.56 9.77 11.56
C PRO A 900 -18.34 10.92 12.18
N THR A 901 -18.12 11.15 13.46
CA THR A 901 -18.64 12.31 14.20
C THR A 901 -17.85 13.54 13.74
N LYS A 902 -18.53 14.48 13.11
CA LYS A 902 -17.99 15.80 12.74
C LYS A 902 -17.56 16.56 14.00
N THR A 903 -16.28 16.64 14.26
CA THR A 903 -15.69 17.49 15.29
C THR A 903 -15.85 18.96 14.91
N LYS A 904 -16.73 19.67 15.61
CA LYS A 904 -16.82 21.13 15.56
C LYS A 904 -15.57 21.74 16.19
N LYS A 905 -14.66 22.30 15.37
CA LYS A 905 -13.56 23.15 15.83
C LYS A 905 -14.11 24.41 16.52
N LYS A 906 -13.99 24.52 17.84
CA LYS A 906 -14.16 25.78 18.57
C LYS A 906 -13.00 26.73 18.22
N ARG A 907 -13.29 27.79 17.48
CA ARG A 907 -12.39 28.95 17.30
C ARG A 907 -12.23 29.71 18.62
N LYS A 908 -11.05 29.66 19.22
CA LYS A 908 -10.64 30.59 20.29
C LYS A 908 -10.37 31.97 19.68
N ARG A 909 -11.18 32.95 20.04
CA ARG A 909 -10.95 34.37 19.79
C ARG A 909 -9.86 34.87 20.75
N HIS A 910 -8.68 35.24 20.24
CA HIS A 910 -7.74 36.07 20.99
C HIS A 910 -8.26 37.51 21.03
N LYS A 911 -8.53 38.04 22.23
CA LYS A 911 -8.61 39.47 22.48
C LYS A 911 -7.19 40.02 22.69
N LYS A 912 -6.81 41.00 21.86
CA LYS A 912 -5.67 41.87 22.06
C LYS A 912 -6.00 42.85 23.22
N LYS A 913 -5.10 43.01 24.11
CA LYS A 913 -4.72 44.25 24.77
C LYS A 913 -3.20 44.40 24.67
#